data_041d6cac633439e3a98b2129448714f1
#
_entry.id   041d6cac633439e3a98b2129448714f1
#
_cell.length_a   1.000
_cell.length_b   1.000
_cell.length_c   1.000
_cell.angle_alpha   90.00
_cell.angle_beta   90.00
_cell.angle_gamma   90.00
#
_symmetry.space_group_name_H-M   'P 1'
#
loop_
_entity.id
_entity.type
_entity.pdbx_description
1 polymer ?
#
loop_
_entity_poly.entity_id
_entity_poly.type
_entity_poly.pdbx_seq_one_letter_code
_entity_poly.pdbx_strand_id
1 'polypeptide(L)'
;MPNDVAAATATLYSLQGRSGKFTLSRVRRARPSTFMLEYFIYLIYRIGFALIGLLPLRAAFALGNGLGFCAWLVLSRYRHLAFRNIDIAFGGDKSPREMRRLVQRHFQRLGANLLSGWKLAAMPLEKARAHVEFENADAVHRELRNGRSVVLVLSHIGNWEFQAQMLPSAIGYVRNSTVFQPLKNRYIDNHVRALRGRAGVELFDRNEGFQKAIELLRGGGAIGILSDQHAGDQGLWVPFFHKLASTSSLPALLAKRTGAALIGSAVYTEAPDRWTISFTERIDAAGDTVEALTAKANELIAEQIRRAPEDGFWLHNRWKTPRPNFLLVRYKRGVYLPGNLPPEKLNPFRILVRSSNWLGDAVMSVPAIRAIKNGRPDAHVTVLAPEKIAPMWKLISEVDEVMPLPRKSLIRAVRFVRRRPPFDAAILFPNSLRSALEVLFVPRKVGYRGHTRSWLLNQIVREPRKPGPPEHHAIRFLRIAEDCGADVDLGELPEFRTPQSSSTKHRTLLGLCPGAEYGPAKRWLPERFAEVAASISNGSNATWILFGTKNDAAVGETIATKLGDKCVNRIGQTTLEQLIDELRDCRALLTNDTGTMHLAALLGVPVVAIFGSTEPNLTRPLGIRHIVLRRHVECSPCFLRECPIDFRCMKELTTQEVVNATMSISR
;
A
#
# COMPACT_ATOMS: atom_id res chain seq x y z
N MET A 1 45.77 -39.96 -23.39
CA MET A 1 45.85 -38.75 -24.19
C MET A 1 44.82 -37.77 -23.63
N PRO A 2 45.27 -36.69 -23.08
CA PRO A 2 44.36 -35.63 -22.65
C PRO A 2 44.27 -34.57 -23.74
N ASN A 3 43.08 -34.06 -23.98
CA ASN A 3 42.77 -32.70 -24.51
C ASN A 3 41.39 -32.73 -25.07
N ASP A 4 40.44 -32.10 -24.34
CA ASP A 4 39.32 -31.38 -24.91
C ASP A 4 38.43 -30.85 -23.75
N VAL A 5 39.02 -29.93 -23.00
CA VAL A 5 38.25 -29.06 -22.07
C VAL A 5 38.69 -27.63 -22.36
N ALA A 6 38.27 -27.13 -23.52
CA ALA A 6 38.38 -25.69 -23.81
C ALA A 6 37.53 -25.37 -25.04
N ALA A 7 36.24 -25.16 -24.89
CA ALA A 7 35.44 -24.33 -25.80
C ALA A 7 33.99 -24.31 -25.32
N ALA A 8 33.62 -23.37 -24.47
CA ALA A 8 32.26 -22.85 -24.37
C ALA A 8 32.25 -21.54 -23.54
N THR A 9 32.95 -20.54 -24.06
CA THR A 9 32.71 -19.13 -23.69
C THR A 9 31.75 -18.56 -24.73
N ALA A 10 30.47 -18.70 -24.52
CA ALA A 10 29.47 -17.95 -25.27
C ALA A 10 29.08 -16.71 -24.48
N THR A 11 29.57 -15.57 -24.95
CA THR A 11 29.22 -14.23 -24.48
C THR A 11 27.81 -13.91 -25.01
N LEU A 12 26.82 -13.81 -24.11
CA LEU A 12 25.50 -13.28 -24.46
C LEU A 12 25.43 -11.79 -24.09
N TYR A 13 25.48 -10.94 -25.11
CA TYR A 13 25.16 -9.52 -25.02
C TYR A 13 23.64 -9.34 -25.11
N SER A 14 23.03 -8.75 -24.10
CA SER A 14 21.68 -8.21 -24.22
C SER A 14 21.76 -6.70 -24.46
N LEU A 15 21.34 -6.29 -25.64
CA LEU A 15 21.16 -4.90 -26.02
C LEU A 15 19.86 -4.35 -25.42
N GLN A 16 19.94 -3.48 -24.43
CA GLN A 16 18.87 -2.56 -24.07
C GLN A 16 19.31 -1.13 -24.38
N GLY A 17 18.52 -0.46 -25.19
CA GLY A 17 18.85 0.81 -25.80
C GLY A 17 18.76 2.03 -24.90
N ARG A 18 19.63 2.97 -25.25
CA ARG A 18 19.65 4.42 -25.00
C ARG A 18 19.78 4.89 -23.53
N SER A 19 20.99 4.82 -23.02
CA SER A 19 21.78 5.93 -22.46
C SER A 19 23.12 5.35 -21.97
N GLY A 20 24.22 5.89 -22.51
CA GLY A 20 25.56 5.32 -22.41
C GLY A 20 26.13 5.30 -20.99
N LYS A 21 25.95 4.18 -20.31
CA LYS A 21 26.88 3.69 -19.26
C LYS A 21 26.85 2.16 -19.28
N PHE A 22 27.89 1.57 -19.83
CA PHE A 22 28.14 0.14 -19.74
C PHE A 22 28.44 -0.24 -18.29
N THR A 23 27.54 -0.96 -17.63
CA THR A 23 27.84 -1.67 -16.38
C THR A 23 28.03 -3.14 -16.71
N LEU A 24 29.29 -3.59 -16.71
CA LEU A 24 29.64 -5.01 -16.74
C LEU A 24 29.08 -5.68 -15.48
N SER A 25 27.99 -6.44 -15.59
CA SER A 25 27.56 -7.35 -14.54
C SER A 25 28.58 -8.48 -14.45
N ARG A 26 29.39 -8.47 -13.38
CA ARG A 26 30.26 -9.58 -13.02
C ARG A 26 29.40 -10.84 -12.84
N VAL A 27 29.52 -11.80 -13.76
CA VAL A 27 29.08 -13.17 -13.56
C VAL A 27 29.86 -13.70 -12.33
N ARG A 28 29.20 -13.79 -11.19
CA ARG A 28 29.76 -14.43 -10.00
C ARG A 28 29.97 -15.91 -10.35
N ARG A 29 31.22 -16.32 -10.60
CA ARG A 29 31.59 -17.74 -10.60
C ARG A 29 31.11 -18.35 -9.28
N ALA A 30 30.19 -19.31 -9.35
CA ALA A 30 29.75 -20.05 -8.17
C ALA A 30 30.98 -20.71 -7.52
N ARG A 31 31.14 -20.56 -6.22
CA ARG A 31 32.26 -21.18 -5.47
C ARG A 31 32.11 -22.69 -5.55
N PRO A 32 33.18 -23.48 -5.69
CA PRO A 32 33.14 -24.95 -5.74
C PRO A 32 32.35 -25.60 -4.59
N SER A 33 32.37 -24.98 -3.41
CA SER A 33 31.63 -25.42 -2.22
C SER A 33 30.06 -25.39 -2.41
N THR A 34 29.56 -24.54 -3.30
CA THR A 34 28.10 -24.49 -3.58
C THR A 34 27.62 -25.70 -4.37
N PHE A 35 28.42 -26.20 -5.30
CA PHE A 35 28.08 -27.38 -6.10
C PHE A 35 28.03 -28.69 -5.29
N MET A 36 28.96 -28.86 -4.36
CA MET A 36 28.97 -30.03 -3.46
C MET A 36 27.76 -30.03 -2.54
N LEU A 37 27.37 -28.87 -2.00
CA LEU A 37 26.19 -28.73 -1.16
C LEU A 37 24.90 -28.98 -1.95
N GLU A 38 24.77 -28.44 -3.16
CA GLU A 38 23.62 -28.69 -4.03
C GLU A 38 23.47 -30.19 -4.37
N TYR A 39 24.60 -30.86 -4.66
CA TYR A 39 24.59 -32.31 -4.95
C TYR A 39 24.26 -33.13 -3.70
N PHE A 40 24.77 -32.79 -2.55
CA PHE A 40 24.42 -33.43 -1.28
C PHE A 40 22.93 -33.30 -0.95
N ILE A 41 22.35 -32.09 -1.11
CA ILE A 41 20.91 -31.86 -0.94
C ILE A 41 20.11 -32.72 -1.95
N TYR A 42 20.60 -32.85 -3.19
CA TYR A 42 19.98 -33.70 -4.20
C TYR A 42 20.01 -35.16 -3.80
N LEU A 43 21.09 -35.68 -3.24
CA LEU A 43 21.17 -37.07 -2.77
C LEU A 43 20.15 -37.35 -1.65
N ILE A 44 20.05 -36.46 -0.67
CA ILE A 44 19.03 -36.55 0.39
C ILE A 44 17.62 -36.56 -0.21
N TYR A 45 17.35 -35.69 -1.17
CA TYR A 45 16.08 -35.64 -1.90
C TYR A 45 15.83 -36.94 -2.63
N ARG A 46 16.81 -37.54 -3.32
CA ARG A 46 16.67 -38.81 -4.06
C ARG A 46 16.42 -40.00 -3.14
N ILE A 47 17.11 -40.07 -2.01
CA ILE A 47 16.88 -41.09 -0.98
C ILE A 47 15.45 -40.97 -0.44
N GLY A 48 15.02 -39.76 -0.06
CA GLY A 48 13.65 -39.52 0.39
C GLY A 48 12.60 -39.92 -0.65
N PHE A 49 12.83 -39.52 -1.91
CA PHE A 49 11.95 -39.88 -3.03
C PHE A 49 11.86 -41.43 -3.21
N ALA A 50 12.98 -42.11 -3.14
CA ALA A 50 13.02 -43.56 -3.25
C ALA A 50 12.29 -44.25 -2.09
N LEU A 51 12.54 -43.83 -0.85
CA LEU A 51 11.87 -44.40 0.33
C LEU A 51 10.35 -44.22 0.28
N ILE A 52 9.89 -43.02 -0.09
CA ILE A 52 8.44 -42.78 -0.29
C ILE A 52 7.90 -43.61 -1.43
N GLY A 53 8.69 -43.85 -2.49
CA GLY A 53 8.34 -44.73 -3.61
C GLY A 53 8.05 -46.18 -3.20
N LEU A 54 8.64 -46.66 -2.09
CA LEU A 54 8.40 -48.02 -1.57
C LEU A 54 7.10 -48.13 -0.75
N LEU A 55 6.57 -47.05 -0.22
CA LEU A 55 5.37 -47.09 0.63
C LEU A 55 4.10 -47.31 -0.20
N PRO A 56 3.06 -47.98 0.38
CA PRO A 56 1.70 -47.91 -0.16
C PRO A 56 1.22 -46.45 -0.20
N LEU A 57 0.38 -46.10 -1.20
CA LEU A 57 -0.05 -44.69 -1.40
C LEU A 57 -0.75 -44.12 -0.18
N ARG A 58 -1.63 -44.87 0.47
CA ARG A 58 -2.31 -44.46 1.71
C ARG A 58 -1.34 -44.22 2.87
N ALA A 59 -0.26 -45.00 2.96
CA ALA A 59 0.79 -44.83 3.97
C ALA A 59 1.61 -43.56 3.71
N ALA A 60 1.96 -43.28 2.45
CA ALA A 60 2.63 -42.06 2.05
C ALA A 60 1.76 -40.80 2.39
N PHE A 61 0.45 -40.86 2.14
CA PHE A 61 -0.51 -39.84 2.49
C PHE A 61 -0.59 -39.64 4.01
N ALA A 62 -0.71 -40.70 4.80
CA ALA A 62 -0.79 -40.62 6.27
C ALA A 62 0.51 -40.05 6.88
N LEU A 63 1.68 -40.50 6.38
CA LEU A 63 2.97 -39.96 6.79
C LEU A 63 3.07 -38.45 6.48
N GLY A 64 2.68 -38.06 5.27
CA GLY A 64 2.67 -36.63 4.86
C GLY A 64 1.72 -35.78 5.74
N ASN A 65 0.55 -36.31 6.09
CA ASN A 65 -0.40 -35.67 6.99
C ASN A 65 0.21 -35.44 8.38
N GLY A 66 0.89 -36.43 8.95
CA GLY A 66 1.61 -36.34 10.21
C GLY A 66 2.74 -35.33 10.18
N LEU A 67 3.58 -35.34 9.12
CA LEU A 67 4.64 -34.35 8.94
C LEU A 67 4.07 -32.95 8.76
N GLY A 68 2.96 -32.79 8.07
CA GLY A 68 2.25 -31.52 7.94
C GLY A 68 1.76 -31.00 9.30
N PHE A 69 1.25 -31.87 10.16
CA PHE A 69 0.88 -31.49 11.53
C PHE A 69 2.10 -31.05 12.37
N CYS A 70 3.22 -31.77 12.28
CA CYS A 70 4.47 -31.36 12.94
C CYS A 70 4.95 -29.97 12.41
N ALA A 71 4.90 -29.78 11.11
CA ALA A 71 5.24 -28.49 10.50
C ALA A 71 4.33 -27.35 11.00
N TRP A 72 3.03 -27.62 11.17
CA TRP A 72 2.10 -26.65 11.77
C TRP A 72 2.48 -26.28 13.20
N LEU A 73 2.95 -27.23 14.01
CA LEU A 73 3.41 -26.96 15.38
C LEU A 73 4.66 -26.06 15.38
N VAL A 74 5.64 -26.36 14.54
CA VAL A 74 6.99 -25.76 14.57
C VAL A 74 7.06 -24.45 13.77
N LEU A 75 6.45 -24.37 12.58
CA LEU A 75 6.60 -23.26 11.64
C LEU A 75 5.64 -22.09 11.95
N SER A 76 5.81 -21.44 13.10
CA SER A 76 4.94 -20.35 13.57
C SER A 76 4.78 -19.21 12.55
N ARG A 77 5.85 -18.81 11.86
CA ARG A 77 5.82 -17.76 10.82
C ARG A 77 4.86 -18.10 9.68
N TYR A 78 4.92 -19.33 9.15
CA TYR A 78 4.05 -19.77 8.07
C TYR A 78 2.61 -19.98 8.54
N ARG A 79 2.42 -20.43 9.79
CA ARG A 79 1.10 -20.53 10.41
C ARG A 79 0.41 -19.17 10.52
N HIS A 80 1.12 -18.11 10.92
CA HIS A 80 0.58 -16.75 10.95
C HIS A 80 0.28 -16.22 9.54
N LEU A 81 1.13 -16.54 8.56
CA LEU A 81 0.88 -16.16 7.16
C LEU A 81 -0.37 -16.84 6.61
N ALA A 82 -0.50 -18.15 6.81
CA ALA A 82 -1.68 -18.90 6.38
C ALA A 82 -2.96 -18.39 7.05
N PHE A 83 -2.91 -18.10 8.36
CA PHE A 83 -4.05 -17.54 9.08
C PHE A 83 -4.45 -16.17 8.49
N ARG A 84 -3.49 -15.26 8.24
CA ARG A 84 -3.75 -13.96 7.61
C ARG A 84 -4.39 -14.10 6.23
N ASN A 85 -3.90 -15.02 5.41
CA ASN A 85 -4.42 -15.24 4.08
C ASN A 85 -5.85 -15.80 4.11
N ILE A 86 -6.12 -16.75 5.02
CA ILE A 86 -7.45 -17.32 5.24
C ILE A 86 -8.42 -16.26 5.82
N ASP A 87 -7.94 -15.39 6.71
CA ASP A 87 -8.72 -14.28 7.26
C ASP A 87 -9.13 -13.28 6.17
N ILE A 88 -8.22 -12.98 5.24
CA ILE A 88 -8.55 -12.14 4.06
C ILE A 88 -9.63 -12.80 3.20
N ALA A 89 -9.55 -14.12 2.99
CA ALA A 89 -10.45 -14.84 2.10
C ALA A 89 -11.82 -15.17 2.73
N PHE A 90 -11.85 -15.44 4.03
CA PHE A 90 -13.03 -16.02 4.71
C PHE A 90 -13.36 -15.34 6.06
N GLY A 91 -12.69 -14.25 6.42
CA GLY A 91 -12.89 -13.58 7.72
C GLY A 91 -14.29 -13.01 7.93
N GLY A 92 -15.05 -12.78 6.83
CA GLY A 92 -16.48 -12.42 6.89
C GLY A 92 -17.42 -13.61 7.16
N ASP A 93 -16.98 -14.84 6.79
CA ASP A 93 -17.84 -16.01 6.75
C ASP A 93 -17.50 -17.05 7.84
N LYS A 94 -16.27 -17.02 8.36
CA LYS A 94 -15.75 -18.01 9.30
C LYS A 94 -15.28 -17.40 10.61
N SER A 95 -15.60 -18.06 11.72
CA SER A 95 -15.10 -17.67 13.03
C SER A 95 -13.57 -17.87 13.15
N PRO A 96 -12.90 -17.16 14.07
CA PRO A 96 -11.47 -17.34 14.33
C PRO A 96 -11.06 -18.77 14.73
N ARG A 97 -11.99 -19.55 15.29
CA ARG A 97 -11.77 -20.97 15.64
C ARG A 97 -11.78 -21.85 14.39
N GLU A 98 -12.72 -21.64 13.50
CA GLU A 98 -12.81 -22.34 12.21
C GLU A 98 -11.60 -22.03 11.34
N MET A 99 -11.20 -20.77 11.25
CA MET A 99 -9.99 -20.37 10.50
C MET A 99 -8.73 -21.05 11.06
N ARG A 100 -8.55 -21.13 12.39
CA ARG A 100 -7.42 -21.86 12.99
C ARG A 100 -7.43 -23.36 12.66
N ARG A 101 -8.59 -24.01 12.67
CA ARG A 101 -8.74 -25.41 12.25
C ARG A 101 -8.43 -25.57 10.78
N LEU A 102 -8.87 -24.65 9.94
CA LEU A 102 -8.56 -24.65 8.51
C LEU A 102 -7.06 -24.51 8.25
N VAL A 103 -6.35 -23.63 8.96
CA VAL A 103 -4.88 -23.53 8.89
C VAL A 103 -4.22 -24.87 9.23
N GLN A 104 -4.64 -25.53 10.32
CA GLN A 104 -4.09 -26.84 10.70
C GLN A 104 -4.34 -27.89 9.61
N ARG A 105 -5.58 -28.00 9.12
CA ARG A 105 -5.94 -28.94 8.04
C ARG A 105 -5.15 -28.66 6.76
N HIS A 106 -4.95 -27.39 6.41
CA HIS A 106 -4.13 -27.01 5.27
C HIS A 106 -2.70 -27.55 5.37
N PHE A 107 -2.02 -27.37 6.53
CA PHE A 107 -0.67 -27.92 6.70
C PHE A 107 -0.65 -29.45 6.56
N GLN A 108 -1.62 -30.14 7.16
CA GLN A 108 -1.77 -31.58 7.07
C GLN A 108 -2.01 -32.03 5.62
N ARG A 109 -2.94 -31.38 4.93
CA ARG A 109 -3.30 -31.66 3.54
C ARG A 109 -2.13 -31.38 2.58
N LEU A 110 -1.42 -30.26 2.76
CA LEU A 110 -0.24 -29.94 1.96
C LEU A 110 0.85 -31.00 2.12
N GLY A 111 1.15 -31.43 3.34
CA GLY A 111 2.12 -32.50 3.59
C GLY A 111 1.69 -33.85 2.95
N ALA A 112 0.41 -34.20 3.10
CA ALA A 112 -0.19 -35.40 2.50
C ALA A 112 -0.06 -35.38 0.98
N ASN A 113 -0.46 -34.28 0.32
CA ASN A 113 -0.38 -34.13 -1.13
C ASN A 113 1.06 -34.16 -1.67
N LEU A 114 2.02 -33.53 -0.94
CA LEU A 114 3.43 -33.56 -1.34
C LEU A 114 4.01 -34.99 -1.36
N LEU A 115 3.82 -35.77 -0.30
CA LEU A 115 4.38 -37.11 -0.25
C LEU A 115 3.63 -38.08 -1.15
N SER A 116 2.30 -37.95 -1.27
CA SER A 116 1.52 -38.72 -2.25
C SER A 116 1.93 -38.37 -3.67
N GLY A 117 2.22 -37.12 -3.97
CA GLY A 117 2.73 -36.68 -5.27
C GLY A 117 4.07 -37.34 -5.61
N TRP A 118 5.00 -37.47 -4.64
CA TRP A 118 6.24 -38.25 -4.86
C TRP A 118 5.97 -39.72 -5.13
N LYS A 119 5.06 -40.36 -4.37
CA LYS A 119 4.66 -41.77 -4.61
C LYS A 119 4.06 -41.93 -5.99
N LEU A 120 3.10 -41.08 -6.38
CA LEU A 120 2.47 -41.13 -7.70
C LEU A 120 3.48 -40.89 -8.82
N ALA A 121 4.42 -39.98 -8.63
CA ALA A 121 5.50 -39.74 -9.55
C ALA A 121 6.50 -40.90 -9.68
N ALA A 122 6.61 -41.77 -8.68
CA ALA A 122 7.42 -42.99 -8.73
C ALA A 122 6.69 -44.17 -9.38
N MET A 123 5.36 -44.11 -9.62
CA MET A 123 4.57 -45.12 -10.25
C MET A 123 4.59 -45.03 -11.78
N PRO A 124 4.32 -46.15 -12.52
CA PRO A 124 3.93 -46.09 -13.92
C PRO A 124 2.70 -45.18 -14.10
N LEU A 125 2.63 -44.43 -15.21
CA LEU A 125 1.55 -43.47 -15.47
C LEU A 125 0.16 -44.11 -15.46
N GLU A 126 0.03 -45.30 -16.04
CA GLU A 126 -1.23 -46.06 -16.08
C GLU A 126 -1.74 -46.42 -14.69
N LYS A 127 -0.82 -46.85 -13.79
CA LYS A 127 -1.18 -47.11 -12.39
C LYS A 127 -1.55 -45.85 -11.65
N ALA A 128 -0.83 -44.74 -11.88
CA ALA A 128 -1.14 -43.48 -11.31
C ALA A 128 -2.50 -42.93 -11.79
N ARG A 129 -2.86 -43.18 -13.05
CA ARG A 129 -4.14 -42.77 -13.66
C ARG A 129 -5.37 -43.39 -12.94
N ALA A 130 -5.24 -44.59 -12.36
CA ALA A 130 -6.32 -45.24 -11.60
C ALA A 130 -6.70 -44.48 -10.30
N HIS A 131 -5.88 -43.54 -9.86
CA HIS A 131 -6.09 -42.72 -8.65
C HIS A 131 -6.69 -41.32 -8.92
N VAL A 132 -7.06 -41.03 -10.20
CA VAL A 132 -7.63 -39.73 -10.57
C VAL A 132 -8.92 -39.89 -11.36
N GLU A 133 -9.91 -39.11 -11.03
CA GLU A 133 -11.15 -38.90 -11.78
C GLU A 133 -11.11 -37.55 -12.49
N PHE A 134 -11.74 -37.47 -13.67
CA PHE A 134 -11.85 -36.19 -14.41
C PHE A 134 -13.30 -35.74 -14.39
N GLU A 135 -13.50 -34.51 -13.88
CA GLU A 135 -14.81 -33.87 -13.84
C GLU A 135 -14.86 -32.78 -14.92
N ASN A 136 -15.89 -32.82 -15.76
CA ASN A 136 -16.16 -31.90 -16.86
C ASN A 136 -15.00 -31.77 -17.90
N ALA A 137 -14.27 -32.85 -18.17
CA ALA A 137 -13.22 -32.84 -19.19
C ALA A 137 -13.78 -32.55 -20.60
N ASP A 138 -15.06 -32.81 -20.83
CA ASP A 138 -15.76 -32.54 -22.09
C ASP A 138 -15.76 -31.02 -22.43
N ALA A 139 -15.65 -30.14 -21.46
CA ALA A 139 -15.50 -28.71 -21.72
C ALA A 139 -14.23 -28.40 -22.55
N VAL A 140 -13.12 -29.05 -22.22
CA VAL A 140 -11.86 -28.93 -22.96
C VAL A 140 -11.96 -29.63 -24.33
N HIS A 141 -12.47 -30.86 -24.36
CA HIS A 141 -12.62 -31.63 -25.60
C HIS A 141 -13.51 -30.93 -26.62
N ARG A 142 -14.58 -30.28 -26.18
CA ARG A 142 -15.50 -29.51 -27.01
C ARG A 142 -14.77 -28.35 -27.74
N GLU A 143 -13.93 -27.60 -27.02
CA GLU A 143 -13.17 -26.48 -27.62
C GLU A 143 -12.11 -27.02 -28.62
N LEU A 144 -11.39 -28.08 -28.25
CA LEU A 144 -10.39 -28.70 -29.14
C LEU A 144 -11.03 -29.28 -30.43
N ARG A 145 -12.17 -29.97 -30.30
CA ARG A 145 -12.93 -30.47 -31.46
C ARG A 145 -13.43 -29.34 -32.37
N ASN A 146 -13.73 -28.18 -31.81
CA ASN A 146 -14.11 -26.98 -32.56
C ASN A 146 -12.90 -26.25 -33.17
N GLY A 147 -11.71 -26.84 -33.15
CA GLY A 147 -10.49 -26.27 -33.71
C GLY A 147 -9.88 -25.13 -32.85
N ARG A 148 -10.34 -24.93 -31.61
CA ARG A 148 -9.79 -23.93 -30.71
C ARG A 148 -8.71 -24.52 -29.82
N SER A 149 -7.60 -23.83 -29.68
CA SER A 149 -6.61 -24.12 -28.65
C SER A 149 -7.12 -23.69 -27.27
N VAL A 150 -6.46 -24.19 -26.21
CA VAL A 150 -6.91 -24.00 -24.84
C VAL A 150 -5.81 -23.44 -23.95
N VAL A 151 -6.12 -22.40 -23.20
CA VAL A 151 -5.32 -21.91 -22.08
C VAL A 151 -5.98 -22.34 -20.77
N LEU A 152 -5.33 -23.24 -20.03
CA LEU A 152 -5.78 -23.68 -18.73
C LEU A 152 -5.26 -22.74 -17.64
N VAL A 153 -6.17 -22.11 -16.92
CA VAL A 153 -5.87 -21.34 -15.69
C VAL A 153 -5.76 -22.32 -14.54
N LEU A 154 -4.52 -22.54 -14.09
CA LEU A 154 -4.20 -23.46 -13.01
C LEU A 154 -3.94 -22.72 -11.70
N SER A 155 -4.10 -23.42 -10.59
CA SER A 155 -3.79 -22.96 -9.24
C SER A 155 -3.07 -24.05 -8.44
N HIS A 156 -2.33 -23.63 -7.39
CA HIS A 156 -1.69 -24.57 -6.47
C HIS A 156 -2.71 -25.12 -5.46
N ILE A 157 -3.71 -25.84 -5.96
CA ILE A 157 -4.73 -26.52 -5.15
C ILE A 157 -4.42 -28.00 -5.14
N GLY A 158 -4.55 -28.65 -3.98
CA GLY A 158 -4.40 -30.09 -3.80
C GLY A 158 -3.05 -30.64 -4.29
N ASN A 159 -3.07 -31.66 -5.12
CA ASN A 159 -1.87 -32.28 -5.69
C ASN A 159 -1.56 -31.75 -7.10
N TRP A 160 -1.20 -30.48 -7.23
CA TRP A 160 -0.92 -29.82 -8.53
C TRP A 160 0.25 -30.46 -9.30
N GLU A 161 1.22 -31.10 -8.64
CA GLU A 161 2.30 -31.85 -9.33
C GLU A 161 1.76 -33.11 -10.02
N PHE A 162 0.80 -33.77 -9.40
CA PHE A 162 0.10 -34.91 -9.99
C PHE A 162 -0.80 -34.44 -11.14
N GLN A 163 -1.51 -33.32 -10.98
CA GLN A 163 -2.31 -32.73 -12.05
C GLN A 163 -1.46 -32.49 -13.30
N ALA A 164 -0.26 -31.95 -13.20
CA ALA A 164 0.62 -31.65 -14.32
C ALA A 164 0.95 -32.95 -15.12
N GLN A 165 1.03 -34.12 -14.45
CA GLN A 165 1.30 -35.41 -15.11
C GLN A 165 0.05 -36.07 -15.71
N MET A 166 -1.14 -35.74 -15.18
CA MET A 166 -2.40 -36.35 -15.61
C MET A 166 -3.15 -35.53 -16.66
N LEU A 167 -2.83 -34.22 -16.81
CA LEU A 167 -3.47 -33.37 -17.82
C LEU A 167 -3.44 -33.95 -19.24
N PRO A 168 -2.33 -34.53 -19.76
CA PRO A 168 -2.32 -35.09 -21.10
C PRO A 168 -3.36 -36.20 -21.30
N SER A 169 -3.58 -37.04 -20.29
CA SER A 169 -4.62 -38.08 -20.36
C SER A 169 -6.05 -37.54 -20.25
N ALA A 170 -6.21 -36.32 -19.70
CA ALA A 170 -7.50 -35.65 -19.64
C ALA A 170 -7.88 -34.90 -20.92
N ILE A 171 -6.90 -34.31 -21.62
CA ILE A 171 -7.14 -33.44 -22.78
C ILE A 171 -6.92 -34.17 -24.14
N GLY A 172 -6.46 -35.43 -24.14
CA GLY A 172 -6.17 -36.17 -25.35
C GLY A 172 -4.79 -35.94 -25.94
N TYR A 173 -4.53 -36.42 -27.14
CA TYR A 173 -3.23 -36.43 -27.81
C TYR A 173 -2.85 -35.07 -28.48
N VAL A 174 -3.26 -33.95 -27.90
CA VAL A 174 -2.83 -32.63 -28.39
C VAL A 174 -1.50 -32.23 -27.76
N ARG A 175 -0.70 -31.44 -28.51
CA ARG A 175 0.51 -30.83 -27.94
C ARG A 175 0.12 -30.00 -26.74
N ASN A 176 0.78 -30.23 -25.60
CA ASN A 176 0.49 -29.54 -24.37
C ASN A 176 1.78 -29.07 -23.69
N SER A 177 1.69 -27.94 -23.01
CA SER A 177 2.83 -27.34 -22.30
C SER A 177 2.42 -26.70 -21.00
N THR A 178 3.43 -26.34 -20.22
CA THR A 178 3.26 -25.44 -19.05
C THR A 178 4.43 -24.44 -18.97
N VAL A 179 4.14 -23.26 -18.45
CA VAL A 179 5.20 -22.28 -18.14
C VAL A 179 5.81 -22.62 -16.80
N PHE A 180 7.12 -22.71 -16.77
CA PHE A 180 7.88 -23.23 -15.64
C PHE A 180 9.00 -22.27 -15.26
N GLN A 181 9.25 -22.15 -13.95
CA GLN A 181 10.40 -21.43 -13.41
C GLN A 181 11.42 -22.44 -12.89
N PRO A 182 12.68 -22.44 -13.39
CA PRO A 182 13.72 -23.36 -12.92
C PRO A 182 13.93 -23.28 -11.42
N LEU A 183 14.16 -24.44 -10.79
CA LEU A 183 14.50 -24.55 -9.39
C LEU A 183 15.97 -24.12 -9.19
N LYS A 184 16.30 -23.60 -8.01
CA LYS A 184 17.65 -23.14 -7.70
C LYS A 184 18.67 -24.27 -7.74
N ASN A 185 18.32 -25.46 -7.23
CA ASN A 185 19.18 -26.65 -7.29
C ASN A 185 19.00 -27.33 -8.65
N ARG A 186 20.00 -27.26 -9.51
CA ARG A 186 19.98 -27.77 -10.88
C ARG A 186 19.72 -29.29 -10.97
N TYR A 187 20.19 -30.06 -9.99
CA TYR A 187 20.03 -31.51 -10.00
C TYR A 187 18.59 -31.91 -9.68
N ILE A 188 17.95 -31.22 -8.72
CA ILE A 188 16.53 -31.41 -8.42
C ILE A 188 15.68 -30.89 -9.58
N ASP A 189 16.05 -29.75 -10.18
CA ASP A 189 15.38 -29.20 -11.34
C ASP A 189 15.31 -30.19 -12.50
N ASN A 190 16.46 -30.79 -12.86
CA ASN A 190 16.54 -31.78 -13.92
C ASN A 190 15.66 -33.02 -13.63
N HIS A 191 15.62 -33.51 -12.39
CA HIS A 191 14.78 -34.61 -12.00
C HIS A 191 13.29 -34.25 -12.08
N VAL A 192 12.89 -33.09 -11.60
CA VAL A 192 11.49 -32.62 -11.69
C VAL A 192 11.05 -32.43 -13.14
N ARG A 193 11.92 -31.85 -13.99
CA ARG A 193 11.67 -31.73 -15.43
C ARG A 193 11.43 -33.11 -16.09
N ALA A 194 12.26 -34.07 -15.78
CA ALA A 194 12.11 -35.42 -16.30
C ALA A 194 10.77 -36.04 -15.86
N LEU A 195 10.37 -35.88 -14.60
CA LEU A 195 9.09 -36.36 -14.09
C LEU A 195 7.88 -35.71 -14.78
N ARG A 196 7.91 -34.40 -15.01
CA ARG A 196 6.83 -33.70 -15.71
C ARG A 196 6.80 -34.02 -17.19
N GLY A 197 7.96 -34.18 -17.85
CA GLY A 197 8.08 -34.47 -19.26
C GLY A 197 7.69 -35.92 -19.62
N ARG A 198 7.71 -36.89 -18.68
CA ARG A 198 7.37 -38.30 -18.96
C ARG A 198 5.95 -38.49 -19.47
N ALA A 199 5.05 -37.56 -19.19
CA ALA A 199 3.67 -37.56 -19.68
C ALA A 199 3.50 -36.82 -21.03
N GLY A 200 4.60 -36.37 -21.67
CA GLY A 200 4.56 -35.64 -22.93
C GLY A 200 4.30 -34.13 -22.77
N VAL A 201 4.43 -33.58 -21.57
CA VAL A 201 4.26 -32.11 -21.33
C VAL A 201 5.53 -31.37 -21.71
N GLU A 202 5.43 -30.42 -22.64
CA GLU A 202 6.51 -29.50 -22.98
C GLU A 202 6.68 -28.43 -21.87
N LEU A 203 7.94 -28.19 -21.44
CA LEU A 203 8.22 -27.23 -20.37
C LEU A 203 8.84 -25.95 -20.97
N PHE A 204 8.10 -24.86 -20.95
CA PHE A 204 8.57 -23.57 -21.42
C PHE A 204 9.17 -22.75 -20.29
N ASP A 205 10.42 -22.27 -20.47
CA ASP A 205 11.04 -21.36 -19.52
C ASP A 205 10.28 -20.03 -19.49
N ARG A 206 10.10 -19.47 -18.30
CA ARG A 206 9.37 -18.22 -18.10
C ARG A 206 9.90 -17.05 -18.93
N ASN A 207 11.21 -17.00 -19.20
CA ASN A 207 11.84 -15.89 -19.92
C ASN A 207 11.71 -16.00 -21.44
N GLU A 208 11.64 -17.22 -21.99
CA GLU A 208 11.60 -17.50 -23.41
C GLU A 208 10.25 -18.04 -23.88
N GLY A 209 9.39 -18.45 -22.95
CA GLY A 209 8.21 -19.24 -23.22
C GLY A 209 7.05 -18.52 -23.88
N PHE A 210 7.04 -17.17 -23.91
CA PHE A 210 5.88 -16.43 -24.43
C PHE A 210 5.66 -16.66 -25.93
N GLN A 211 6.71 -16.58 -26.74
CA GLN A 211 6.61 -16.82 -28.17
C GLN A 211 6.27 -18.27 -28.48
N LYS A 212 6.92 -19.21 -27.79
CA LYS A 212 6.64 -20.67 -27.91
C LYS A 212 5.20 -21.01 -27.52
N ALA A 213 4.66 -20.32 -26.50
CA ALA A 213 3.27 -20.47 -26.10
C ALA A 213 2.28 -20.00 -27.18
N ILE A 214 2.57 -18.88 -27.85
CA ILE A 214 1.76 -18.40 -28.98
C ILE A 214 1.81 -19.40 -30.15
N GLU A 215 2.98 -19.89 -30.49
CA GLU A 215 3.18 -20.89 -31.59
C GLU A 215 2.43 -22.18 -31.30
N LEU A 216 2.53 -22.70 -30.07
CA LEU A 216 1.79 -23.89 -29.64
C LEU A 216 0.27 -23.68 -29.76
N LEU A 217 -0.24 -22.56 -29.25
CA LEU A 217 -1.68 -22.26 -29.29
C LEU A 217 -2.18 -22.03 -30.73
N ARG A 218 -1.41 -21.39 -31.60
CA ARG A 218 -1.75 -21.26 -33.02
C ARG A 218 -1.77 -22.61 -33.75
N GLY A 219 -0.99 -23.57 -33.25
CA GLY A 219 -0.99 -24.97 -33.74
C GLY A 219 -2.08 -25.87 -33.14
N GLY A 220 -3.07 -25.30 -32.43
CA GLY A 220 -4.19 -26.09 -31.85
C GLY A 220 -3.86 -26.78 -30.53
N GLY A 221 -2.75 -26.45 -29.89
CA GLY A 221 -2.32 -27.05 -28.62
C GLY A 221 -3.00 -26.49 -27.36
N ALA A 222 -2.60 -27.02 -26.21
CA ALA A 222 -3.08 -26.57 -24.89
C ALA A 222 -1.90 -26.12 -24.01
N ILE A 223 -2.09 -25.08 -23.18
CA ILE A 223 -1.08 -24.61 -22.23
C ILE A 223 -1.67 -24.40 -20.84
N GLY A 224 -1.02 -24.95 -19.81
CA GLY A 224 -1.37 -24.74 -18.42
C GLY A 224 -0.52 -23.64 -17.76
N ILE A 225 -1.16 -22.69 -17.08
CA ILE A 225 -0.49 -21.55 -16.43
C ILE A 225 -0.97 -21.41 -15.00
N LEU A 226 -0.06 -21.62 -14.04
CA LEU A 226 -0.31 -21.36 -12.62
C LEU A 226 -0.42 -19.84 -12.37
N SER A 227 -1.57 -19.37 -11.88
CA SER A 227 -1.90 -17.93 -11.83
C SER A 227 -2.30 -17.41 -10.44
N ASP A 228 -2.28 -18.25 -9.42
CA ASP A 228 -2.71 -17.94 -8.05
C ASP A 228 -1.63 -17.28 -7.17
N GLN A 229 -0.40 -17.11 -7.67
CA GLN A 229 0.69 -16.48 -6.92
C GLN A 229 0.84 -15.00 -7.22
N HIS A 230 1.51 -14.27 -6.31
CA HIS A 230 1.85 -12.86 -6.48
C HIS A 230 2.77 -12.66 -7.71
N ALA A 231 2.32 -11.89 -8.68
CA ALA A 231 3.00 -11.71 -9.98
C ALA A 231 4.14 -10.67 -9.95
N GLY A 232 4.64 -10.31 -8.77
CA GLY A 232 5.56 -9.20 -8.58
C GLY A 232 4.83 -7.87 -8.46
N ASP A 233 5.55 -6.83 -8.05
CA ASP A 233 4.93 -5.53 -7.77
C ASP A 233 4.39 -4.85 -9.05
N GLN A 234 4.94 -5.19 -10.23
CA GLN A 234 4.54 -4.68 -11.55
C GLN A 234 3.43 -5.51 -12.24
N GLY A 235 2.79 -6.45 -11.56
CA GLY A 235 1.63 -7.17 -12.07
C GLY A 235 0.40 -6.26 -12.19
N LEU A 236 -0.66 -6.77 -12.82
CA LEU A 236 -1.96 -6.11 -12.81
C LEU A 236 -2.63 -6.32 -11.44
N TRP A 237 -3.08 -5.23 -10.83
CA TRP A 237 -3.76 -5.28 -9.54
C TRP A 237 -5.26 -5.45 -9.75
N VAL A 238 -5.76 -6.64 -9.44
CA VAL A 238 -7.18 -7.00 -9.55
C VAL A 238 -7.66 -7.65 -8.26
N PRO A 239 -8.98 -7.64 -7.98
CA PRO A 239 -9.53 -8.29 -6.80
C PRO A 239 -9.27 -9.80 -6.80
N PHE A 240 -8.92 -10.33 -5.62
CA PHE A 240 -8.87 -11.75 -5.30
C PHE A 240 -9.40 -11.90 -3.88
N PHE A 241 -10.51 -12.61 -3.68
CA PHE A 241 -11.27 -12.60 -2.44
C PHE A 241 -11.53 -11.15 -1.94
N HIS A 242 -12.05 -10.30 -2.83
CA HIS A 242 -12.38 -8.90 -2.57
C HIS A 242 -11.20 -8.01 -2.10
N LYS A 243 -9.95 -8.49 -2.12
CA LYS A 243 -8.77 -7.68 -1.81
C LYS A 243 -7.86 -7.60 -3.02
N LEU A 244 -7.32 -6.41 -3.30
CA LEU A 244 -6.42 -6.21 -4.44
C LEU A 244 -5.15 -7.06 -4.31
N ALA A 245 -4.85 -7.81 -5.36
CA ALA A 245 -3.68 -8.68 -5.46
C ALA A 245 -3.00 -8.52 -6.82
N SER A 246 -1.67 -8.46 -6.82
CA SER A 246 -0.90 -8.44 -8.06
C SER A 246 -1.02 -9.76 -8.79
N THR A 247 -1.56 -9.75 -10.01
CA THR A 247 -1.92 -10.93 -10.79
C THR A 247 -1.21 -10.93 -12.14
N SER A 248 -0.82 -12.13 -12.60
CA SER A 248 -0.29 -12.32 -13.93
C SER A 248 -1.42 -12.27 -14.95
N SER A 249 -1.32 -11.36 -15.91
CA SER A 249 -2.25 -11.29 -17.04
C SER A 249 -1.89 -12.26 -18.18
N LEU A 250 -0.90 -13.16 -17.99
CA LEU A 250 -0.41 -14.04 -19.05
C LEU A 250 -1.49 -14.93 -19.65
N PRO A 251 -2.37 -15.63 -18.87
CA PRO A 251 -3.45 -16.42 -19.45
C PRO A 251 -4.39 -15.61 -20.33
N ALA A 252 -4.86 -14.48 -19.82
CA ALA A 252 -5.76 -13.57 -20.54
C ALA A 252 -5.11 -13.01 -21.82
N LEU A 253 -3.83 -12.64 -21.75
CA LEU A 253 -3.09 -12.11 -22.87
C LEU A 253 -2.89 -13.15 -23.99
N LEU A 254 -2.59 -14.40 -23.63
CA LEU A 254 -2.47 -15.50 -24.58
C LEU A 254 -3.83 -15.80 -25.23
N ALA A 255 -4.89 -15.91 -24.45
CA ALA A 255 -6.23 -16.14 -24.97
C ALA A 255 -6.65 -15.05 -25.96
N LYS A 256 -6.44 -13.76 -25.63
CA LYS A 256 -6.76 -12.64 -26.54
C LYS A 256 -5.93 -12.63 -27.82
N ARG A 257 -4.65 -13.01 -27.78
CA ARG A 257 -3.76 -12.99 -28.95
C ARG A 257 -3.94 -14.17 -29.90
N THR A 258 -4.44 -15.29 -29.41
CA THR A 258 -4.53 -16.52 -30.18
C THR A 258 -5.95 -16.98 -30.46
N GLY A 259 -6.97 -16.37 -29.81
CA GLY A 259 -8.35 -16.82 -29.86
C GLY A 259 -8.60 -18.13 -29.06
N ALA A 260 -7.63 -18.56 -28.25
CA ALA A 260 -7.73 -19.75 -27.43
C ALA A 260 -8.84 -19.64 -26.39
N ALA A 261 -9.51 -20.75 -26.09
CA ALA A 261 -10.48 -20.86 -25.02
C ALA A 261 -9.77 -20.75 -23.65
N LEU A 262 -10.31 -19.97 -22.73
CA LEU A 262 -9.79 -19.83 -21.36
C LEU A 262 -10.64 -20.67 -20.43
N ILE A 263 -10.05 -21.73 -19.82
CA ILE A 263 -10.73 -22.72 -18.97
C ILE A 263 -9.96 -22.85 -17.66
N GLY A 264 -10.66 -22.91 -16.53
CA GLY A 264 -10.05 -23.18 -15.24
C GLY A 264 -9.84 -24.66 -15.00
N SER A 265 -8.75 -25.05 -14.32
CA SER A 265 -8.60 -26.42 -13.84
C SER A 265 -7.96 -26.46 -12.46
N ALA A 266 -8.49 -27.29 -11.58
CA ALA A 266 -8.02 -27.53 -10.22
C ALA A 266 -8.05 -29.00 -9.88
N VAL A 267 -7.23 -29.41 -8.89
CA VAL A 267 -7.22 -30.81 -8.41
C VAL A 267 -7.62 -30.85 -6.94
N TYR A 268 -8.63 -31.64 -6.63
CA TYR A 268 -9.18 -31.82 -5.29
C TYR A 268 -8.79 -33.14 -4.69
N THR A 269 -8.53 -33.16 -3.38
CA THR A 269 -8.22 -34.37 -2.65
C THR A 269 -9.48 -34.97 -2.07
N GLU A 270 -10.00 -36.03 -2.67
CA GLU A 270 -11.25 -36.73 -2.24
C GLU A 270 -10.98 -37.73 -1.12
N ALA A 271 -9.91 -38.50 -1.26
CA ALA A 271 -9.52 -39.54 -0.29
C ALA A 271 -7.99 -39.68 -0.22
N PRO A 272 -7.44 -40.42 0.75
CA PRO A 272 -5.99 -40.60 0.88
C PRO A 272 -5.28 -41.17 -0.36
N ASP A 273 -6.00 -41.74 -1.31
CA ASP A 273 -5.49 -42.36 -2.53
C ASP A 273 -6.31 -41.97 -3.77
N ARG A 274 -7.15 -40.93 -3.71
CA ARG A 274 -8.01 -40.51 -4.80
C ARG A 274 -8.09 -39.02 -4.92
N TRP A 275 -7.98 -38.52 -6.15
CA TRP A 275 -8.06 -37.08 -6.51
C TRP A 275 -9.05 -36.89 -7.66
N THR A 276 -9.66 -35.70 -7.71
CA THR A 276 -10.51 -35.28 -8.83
C THR A 276 -9.85 -34.07 -9.51
N ILE A 277 -9.56 -34.16 -10.81
CA ILE A 277 -9.16 -33.02 -11.64
C ILE A 277 -10.43 -32.51 -12.31
N SER A 278 -10.83 -31.29 -11.90
CA SER A 278 -12.03 -30.63 -12.40
C SER A 278 -11.67 -29.53 -13.40
N PHE A 279 -12.51 -29.41 -14.44
CA PHE A 279 -12.44 -28.31 -15.41
C PHE A 279 -13.71 -27.48 -15.33
N THR A 280 -13.57 -26.16 -15.53
CA THR A 280 -14.73 -25.27 -15.61
C THR A 280 -15.24 -25.17 -17.05
N GLU A 281 -16.40 -24.58 -17.22
CA GLU A 281 -16.79 -24.10 -18.54
C GLU A 281 -15.84 -22.99 -19.02
N ARG A 282 -15.85 -22.73 -20.31
CA ARG A 282 -15.06 -21.65 -20.92
C ARG A 282 -15.45 -20.30 -20.35
N ILE A 283 -14.47 -19.49 -19.98
CA ILE A 283 -14.67 -18.09 -19.70
C ILE A 283 -14.95 -17.39 -21.05
N ASP A 284 -16.11 -16.74 -21.16
CA ASP A 284 -16.41 -15.95 -22.35
C ASP A 284 -15.47 -14.74 -22.44
N ALA A 285 -14.72 -14.69 -23.55
CA ALA A 285 -13.72 -13.65 -23.79
C ALA A 285 -14.20 -12.61 -24.82
N ALA A 286 -15.42 -12.77 -25.39
CA ALA A 286 -15.95 -11.88 -26.38
C ALA A 286 -16.15 -10.45 -25.78
N GLY A 287 -15.56 -9.45 -26.43
CA GLY A 287 -15.65 -8.07 -25.99
C GLY A 287 -14.78 -7.68 -24.77
N ASP A 288 -14.29 -8.63 -23.99
CA ASP A 288 -13.50 -8.34 -22.78
C ASP A 288 -12.10 -7.82 -23.06
N THR A 289 -11.61 -6.93 -22.16
CA THR A 289 -10.20 -6.54 -22.12
C THR A 289 -9.34 -7.60 -21.43
N VAL A 290 -8.02 -7.51 -21.57
CA VAL A 290 -7.08 -8.41 -20.85
C VAL A 290 -7.24 -8.27 -19.34
N GLU A 291 -7.54 -7.07 -18.86
CA GLU A 291 -7.77 -6.74 -17.46
C GLU A 291 -9.05 -7.44 -16.94
N ALA A 292 -10.13 -7.34 -17.69
CA ALA A 292 -11.40 -7.99 -17.35
C ALA A 292 -11.27 -9.51 -17.30
N LEU A 293 -10.61 -10.11 -18.30
CA LEU A 293 -10.34 -11.55 -18.31
C LEU A 293 -9.43 -12.01 -17.17
N THR A 294 -8.46 -11.16 -16.78
CA THR A 294 -7.59 -11.45 -15.63
C THR A 294 -8.38 -11.45 -14.33
N ALA A 295 -9.34 -10.53 -14.17
CA ALA A 295 -10.23 -10.50 -13.02
C ALA A 295 -11.18 -11.69 -12.98
N LYS A 296 -11.77 -12.08 -14.11
CA LYS A 296 -12.59 -13.30 -14.23
C LYS A 296 -11.79 -14.56 -13.89
N ALA A 297 -10.54 -14.66 -14.34
CA ALA A 297 -9.65 -15.78 -13.98
C ALA A 297 -9.35 -15.83 -12.48
N ASN A 298 -9.18 -14.69 -11.81
CA ASN A 298 -9.01 -14.61 -10.35
C ASN A 298 -10.26 -15.09 -9.62
N GLU A 299 -11.46 -14.68 -10.05
CA GLU A 299 -12.70 -15.10 -9.41
C GLU A 299 -12.91 -16.62 -9.57
N LEU A 300 -12.65 -17.17 -10.74
CA LEU A 300 -12.70 -18.61 -10.99
C LEU A 300 -11.74 -19.37 -10.04
N ILE A 301 -10.50 -18.89 -9.85
CA ILE A 301 -9.57 -19.51 -8.88
C ILE A 301 -10.12 -19.38 -7.45
N ALA A 302 -10.73 -18.23 -7.11
CA ALA A 302 -11.32 -18.06 -5.79
C ALA A 302 -12.47 -19.04 -5.54
N GLU A 303 -13.34 -19.29 -6.53
CA GLU A 303 -14.41 -20.28 -6.48
C GLU A 303 -13.85 -21.70 -6.30
N GLN A 304 -12.82 -22.07 -7.05
CA GLN A 304 -12.14 -23.35 -6.88
C GLN A 304 -11.58 -23.54 -5.47
N ILE A 305 -10.98 -22.49 -4.89
CA ILE A 305 -10.48 -22.55 -3.50
C ILE A 305 -11.64 -22.62 -2.48
N ARG A 306 -12.78 -21.97 -2.73
CA ARG A 306 -13.97 -22.05 -1.85
C ARG A 306 -14.53 -23.49 -1.80
N ARG A 307 -14.43 -24.25 -2.89
CA ARG A 307 -14.85 -25.67 -2.93
C ARG A 307 -14.04 -26.55 -1.98
N ALA A 308 -12.72 -26.37 -1.89
CA ALA A 308 -11.83 -27.11 -0.99
C ALA A 308 -10.78 -26.19 -0.34
N PRO A 309 -11.16 -25.40 0.67
CA PRO A 309 -10.27 -24.39 1.27
C PRO A 309 -8.99 -24.99 1.88
N GLU A 310 -9.01 -26.22 2.39
CA GLU A 310 -7.82 -26.90 2.92
C GLU A 310 -6.80 -27.28 1.86
N ASP A 311 -7.21 -27.48 0.61
CA ASP A 311 -6.35 -27.79 -0.52
C ASP A 311 -5.69 -26.54 -1.14
N GLY A 312 -6.18 -25.34 -0.83
CA GLY A 312 -5.60 -24.07 -1.32
C GLY A 312 -4.20 -23.80 -0.78
N PHE A 313 -3.34 -23.08 -1.53
CA PHE A 313 -1.94 -22.84 -1.14
C PHE A 313 -1.78 -21.57 -0.29
N TRP A 314 -2.10 -21.64 1.00
CA TRP A 314 -2.12 -20.52 1.93
C TRP A 314 -0.74 -20.09 2.45
N LEU A 315 0.34 -20.82 2.18
CA LEU A 315 1.71 -20.50 2.59
C LEU A 315 2.40 -19.47 1.68
N HIS A 316 1.78 -19.13 0.54
CA HIS A 316 2.25 -18.05 -0.32
C HIS A 316 1.66 -16.71 0.11
N ASN A 317 2.50 -15.65 0.17
CA ASN A 317 2.04 -14.29 0.48
C ASN A 317 1.38 -13.65 -0.75
N ARG A 318 0.14 -14.04 -1.06
CA ARG A 318 -0.61 -13.60 -2.24
C ARG A 318 -0.88 -12.10 -2.23
N TRP A 319 -1.20 -11.54 -1.05
CA TRP A 319 -1.48 -10.12 -0.82
C TRP A 319 -0.25 -9.40 -0.24
N LYS A 320 0.89 -9.61 -0.86
CA LYS A 320 2.13 -8.96 -0.46
C LYS A 320 2.06 -7.46 -0.70
N THR A 321 2.36 -6.67 0.33
CA THR A 321 2.51 -5.22 0.21
C THR A 321 3.75 -4.89 -0.64
N PRO A 322 3.62 -4.12 -1.73
CA PRO A 322 4.72 -3.75 -2.61
C PRO A 322 5.82 -2.94 -1.90
N ARG A 323 7.03 -2.94 -2.51
CA ARG A 323 8.17 -2.18 -1.99
C ARG A 323 8.92 -1.50 -3.15
N PRO A 324 9.31 -0.23 -3.00
CA PRO A 324 8.99 0.69 -1.90
C PRO A 324 7.53 1.19 -1.94
N ASN A 325 6.93 1.27 -3.12
CA ASN A 325 5.65 1.93 -3.38
C ASN A 325 4.48 0.97 -3.09
N PHE A 326 3.71 1.22 -2.04
CA PHE A 326 2.50 0.44 -1.76
C PHE A 326 1.20 1.15 -2.20
N LEU A 327 1.28 2.41 -2.58
CA LEU A 327 0.24 3.11 -3.33
C LEU A 327 0.36 2.71 -4.81
N LEU A 328 -0.77 2.43 -5.47
CA LEU A 328 -0.78 1.71 -6.75
C LEU A 328 -0.88 2.62 -7.98
N VAL A 329 -1.16 3.91 -7.78
CA VAL A 329 -1.44 4.86 -8.86
C VAL A 329 -0.29 5.01 -9.88
N ARG A 330 0.96 4.83 -9.44
CA ARG A 330 2.15 4.93 -10.33
C ARG A 330 2.54 3.62 -11.02
N TYR A 331 1.84 2.51 -10.79
CA TYR A 331 2.17 1.25 -11.45
C TYR A 331 1.67 1.23 -12.89
N LYS A 332 2.53 0.88 -13.84
CA LYS A 332 2.25 0.94 -15.29
C LYS A 332 1.00 0.14 -15.70
N ARG A 333 0.77 -1.03 -15.07
CA ARG A 333 -0.42 -1.86 -15.36
C ARG A 333 -1.64 -1.44 -14.56
N GLY A 334 -1.45 -0.59 -13.53
CA GLY A 334 -2.52 -0.02 -12.74
C GLY A 334 -3.37 -1.02 -11.96
N VAL A 335 -4.54 -0.56 -11.62
CA VAL A 335 -5.60 -1.31 -10.92
C VAL A 335 -6.78 -1.45 -11.87
N TYR A 336 -7.38 -2.64 -11.93
CA TYR A 336 -8.63 -2.87 -12.60
C TYR A 336 -9.68 -3.40 -11.62
N LEU A 337 -10.85 -2.77 -11.61
CA LEU A 337 -12.01 -3.20 -10.84
C LEU A 337 -13.13 -3.60 -11.79
N PRO A 338 -13.70 -4.82 -11.65
CA PRO A 338 -14.91 -5.20 -12.37
C PRO A 338 -16.07 -4.26 -12.02
N GLY A 339 -16.94 -3.95 -13.00
CA GLY A 339 -18.04 -3.00 -12.80
C GLY A 339 -19.06 -3.38 -11.71
N ASN A 340 -19.14 -4.67 -11.38
CA ASN A 340 -20.00 -5.20 -10.31
C ASN A 340 -19.34 -5.15 -8.91
N LEU A 341 -18.08 -4.76 -8.82
CA LEU A 341 -17.32 -4.70 -7.56
C LEU A 341 -16.75 -3.27 -7.36
N PRO A 342 -17.54 -2.34 -6.84
CA PRO A 342 -17.07 -0.99 -6.56
C PRO A 342 -16.06 -0.97 -5.40
N PRO A 343 -15.24 0.09 -5.28
CA PRO A 343 -14.17 0.20 -4.26
C PRO A 343 -14.64 -0.06 -2.82
N GLU A 344 -15.87 0.33 -2.48
CA GLU A 344 -16.44 0.22 -1.13
C GLU A 344 -16.70 -1.24 -0.71
N LYS A 345 -16.82 -2.15 -1.69
CA LYS A 345 -16.97 -3.59 -1.44
C LYS A 345 -15.64 -4.33 -1.33
N LEU A 346 -14.52 -3.64 -1.54
CA LEU A 346 -13.19 -4.24 -1.38
C LEU A 346 -12.84 -4.37 0.10
N ASN A 347 -12.13 -5.45 0.43
CA ASN A 347 -11.41 -5.55 1.70
C ASN A 347 -10.32 -4.48 1.75
N PRO A 348 -10.39 -3.49 2.66
CA PRO A 348 -9.56 -2.30 2.59
C PRO A 348 -8.08 -2.60 2.84
N PHE A 349 -7.22 -1.79 2.21
CA PHE A 349 -5.83 -1.63 2.58
C PHE A 349 -5.73 -0.55 3.66
N ARG A 350 -5.47 -0.98 4.92
CA ARG A 350 -5.53 -0.10 6.08
C ARG A 350 -4.21 0.63 6.29
N ILE A 351 -4.26 1.96 6.17
CA ILE A 351 -3.12 2.86 6.35
C ILE A 351 -3.31 3.65 7.65
N LEU A 352 -2.38 3.50 8.59
CA LEU A 352 -2.33 4.31 9.79
C LEU A 352 -1.40 5.49 9.58
N VAL A 353 -1.91 6.72 9.61
CA VAL A 353 -1.08 7.92 9.56
C VAL A 353 -0.92 8.49 10.97
N ARG A 354 0.31 8.54 11.47
CA ARG A 354 0.63 9.24 12.71
C ARG A 354 0.75 10.73 12.42
N SER A 355 -0.24 11.50 12.83
CA SER A 355 -0.29 12.96 12.66
C SER A 355 0.84 13.68 13.40
N SER A 356 1.21 14.86 12.94
CA SER A 356 2.02 15.80 13.70
C SER A 356 1.33 16.20 15.01
N ASN A 357 2.10 16.74 15.98
CA ASN A 357 1.56 17.10 17.29
C ASN A 357 1.01 18.54 17.34
N TRP A 358 1.41 19.37 16.40
CA TRP A 358 1.06 20.79 16.30
C TRP A 358 -0.02 20.98 15.23
N LEU A 359 -0.97 21.90 15.50
CA LEU A 359 -2.09 22.17 14.61
C LEU A 359 -1.61 22.65 13.22
N GLY A 360 -0.65 23.57 13.16
CA GLY A 360 -0.11 24.09 11.90
C GLY A 360 0.50 22.98 11.03
N ASP A 361 1.37 22.13 11.63
CA ASP A 361 1.97 21.00 10.92
C ASP A 361 0.92 19.97 10.47
N ALA A 362 -0.11 19.74 11.28
CA ALA A 362 -1.20 18.84 10.93
C ALA A 362 -1.95 19.37 9.70
N VAL A 363 -2.28 20.66 9.68
CA VAL A 363 -2.93 21.29 8.52
C VAL A 363 -2.03 21.25 7.27
N MET A 364 -0.75 21.59 7.40
CA MET A 364 0.21 21.51 6.28
C MET A 364 0.40 20.09 5.74
N SER A 365 0.06 19.06 6.51
CA SER A 365 0.14 17.66 6.07
C SER A 365 -1.14 17.15 5.36
N VAL A 366 -2.23 17.92 5.32
CA VAL A 366 -3.48 17.53 4.66
C VAL A 366 -3.31 17.18 3.18
N PRO A 367 -2.55 17.93 2.37
CA PRO A 367 -2.30 17.55 0.98
C PRO A 367 -1.67 16.16 0.82
N ALA A 368 -0.76 15.79 1.73
CA ALA A 368 -0.17 14.45 1.73
C ALA A 368 -1.20 13.36 2.07
N ILE A 369 -2.14 13.62 2.99
CA ILE A 369 -3.25 12.70 3.29
C ILE A 369 -4.13 12.48 2.05
N ARG A 370 -4.50 13.55 1.34
CA ARG A 370 -5.26 13.47 0.08
C ARG A 370 -4.54 12.62 -0.96
N ALA A 371 -3.25 12.87 -1.15
CA ALA A 371 -2.43 12.09 -2.09
C ALA A 371 -2.32 10.62 -1.69
N ILE A 372 -2.23 10.31 -0.39
CA ILE A 372 -2.21 8.93 0.13
C ILE A 372 -3.55 8.23 -0.14
N LYS A 373 -4.68 8.89 0.16
CA LYS A 373 -6.02 8.32 -0.07
C LYS A 373 -6.26 8.03 -1.55
N ASN A 374 -5.88 8.97 -2.42
CA ASN A 374 -6.03 8.82 -3.88
C ASN A 374 -5.02 7.84 -4.48
N GLY A 375 -4.01 7.42 -3.72
CA GLY A 375 -2.95 6.53 -4.18
C GLY A 375 -3.40 5.09 -4.46
N ARG A 376 -4.58 4.66 -3.94
CA ARG A 376 -5.19 3.36 -4.25
C ARG A 376 -6.69 3.35 -3.90
N PRO A 377 -7.52 2.66 -4.71
CA PRO A 377 -8.97 2.72 -4.56
C PRO A 377 -9.49 2.04 -3.28
N ASP A 378 -8.75 1.05 -2.74
CA ASP A 378 -9.08 0.32 -1.51
C ASP A 378 -8.41 0.92 -0.25
N ALA A 379 -7.90 2.17 -0.31
CA ALA A 379 -7.28 2.81 0.84
C ALA A 379 -8.31 3.13 1.94
N HIS A 380 -8.04 2.66 3.15
CA HIS A 380 -8.72 3.11 4.37
C HIS A 380 -7.70 3.85 5.23
N VAL A 381 -7.83 5.16 5.31
CA VAL A 381 -6.89 6.05 6.00
C VAL A 381 -7.38 6.32 7.41
N THR A 382 -6.66 5.82 8.40
CA THR A 382 -6.90 6.12 9.82
C THR A 382 -5.83 7.10 10.31
N VAL A 383 -6.23 8.22 10.89
CA VAL A 383 -5.29 9.20 11.47
C VAL A 383 -5.20 9.04 12.97
N LEU A 384 -4.01 8.69 13.47
CA LEU A 384 -3.67 8.66 14.89
C LEU A 384 -3.14 10.03 15.31
N ALA A 385 -3.95 10.83 15.99
CA ALA A 385 -3.65 12.23 16.32
C ALA A 385 -3.76 12.51 17.82
N PRO A 386 -3.00 13.50 18.36
CA PRO A 386 -3.27 14.03 19.69
C PRO A 386 -4.74 14.48 19.83
N GLU A 387 -5.36 14.18 20.96
CA GLU A 387 -6.75 14.48 21.25
C GLU A 387 -7.13 15.95 20.95
N LYS A 388 -6.23 16.88 21.31
CA LYS A 388 -6.44 18.33 21.13
C LYS A 388 -6.57 18.79 19.67
N ILE A 389 -6.07 18.02 18.68
CA ILE A 389 -6.15 18.33 17.25
C ILE A 389 -6.98 17.30 16.45
N ALA A 390 -7.51 16.29 17.10
CA ALA A 390 -8.35 15.27 16.46
C ALA A 390 -9.57 15.87 15.75
N PRO A 391 -10.25 16.92 16.26
CA PRO A 391 -11.38 17.54 15.58
C PRO A 391 -11.06 18.07 14.18
N MET A 392 -9.86 18.64 13.99
CA MET A 392 -9.46 19.13 12.66
C MET A 392 -9.43 18.00 11.62
N TRP A 393 -9.01 16.80 12.01
CA TRP A 393 -8.94 15.66 11.10
C TRP A 393 -10.31 15.13 10.67
N LYS A 394 -11.37 15.39 11.46
CA LYS A 394 -12.75 15.06 11.10
C LYS A 394 -13.30 15.93 9.96
N LEU A 395 -12.66 17.06 9.66
CA LEU A 395 -13.01 17.92 8.53
C LEU A 395 -12.53 17.39 7.17
N ILE A 396 -11.62 16.43 7.18
CA ILE A 396 -10.94 15.96 5.99
C ILE A 396 -11.65 14.72 5.47
N SER A 397 -12.32 14.84 4.33
CA SER A 397 -13.12 13.77 3.72
C SER A 397 -12.31 12.53 3.35
N GLU A 398 -11.01 12.71 3.11
CA GLU A 398 -10.08 11.64 2.78
C GLU A 398 -9.60 10.83 4.01
N VAL A 399 -10.03 11.21 5.23
CA VAL A 399 -9.78 10.49 6.47
C VAL A 399 -10.99 9.63 6.82
N ASP A 400 -10.86 8.31 6.75
CA ASP A 400 -11.96 7.39 7.04
C ASP A 400 -12.19 7.19 8.56
N GLU A 401 -11.12 7.29 9.37
CA GLU A 401 -11.19 7.14 10.82
C GLU A 401 -10.19 8.07 11.53
N VAL A 402 -10.63 8.71 12.60
CA VAL A 402 -9.76 9.49 13.49
C VAL A 402 -9.62 8.77 14.83
N MET A 403 -8.39 8.43 15.20
CA MET A 403 -8.04 7.78 16.46
C MET A 403 -7.37 8.77 17.41
N PRO A 404 -8.02 9.22 18.49
CA PRO A 404 -7.36 10.04 19.50
C PRO A 404 -6.25 9.26 20.20
N LEU A 405 -5.04 9.82 20.22
CA LEU A 405 -3.87 9.18 20.85
C LEU A 405 -4.00 9.23 22.39
N PRO A 406 -3.94 8.11 23.10
CA PRO A 406 -3.96 8.09 24.55
C PRO A 406 -2.84 8.92 25.16
N ARG A 407 -3.20 9.84 26.06
CA ARG A 407 -2.23 10.76 26.70
C ARG A 407 -1.23 10.00 27.57
N LYS A 408 0.01 10.49 27.59
CA LYS A 408 1.13 10.16 28.51
C LYS A 408 1.75 8.76 28.45
N SER A 409 1.03 7.68 28.16
CA SER A 409 1.58 6.31 28.22
C SER A 409 1.84 5.72 26.84
N LEU A 410 3.11 5.43 26.51
CA LEU A 410 3.52 4.73 25.30
C LEU A 410 2.89 3.32 25.26
N ILE A 411 2.90 2.59 26.38
CA ILE A 411 2.34 1.23 26.46
C ILE A 411 0.84 1.24 26.13
N ARG A 412 0.10 2.24 26.64
CA ARG A 412 -1.33 2.39 26.30
C ARG A 412 -1.53 2.68 24.82
N ALA A 413 -0.72 3.54 24.23
CA ALA A 413 -0.78 3.85 22.78
C ALA A 413 -0.51 2.60 21.93
N VAL A 414 0.54 1.83 22.24
CA VAL A 414 0.88 0.58 21.55
C VAL A 414 -0.25 -0.45 21.67
N ARG A 415 -0.79 -0.65 22.89
CA ARG A 415 -1.94 -1.56 23.12
C ARG A 415 -3.19 -1.09 22.38
N PHE A 416 -3.44 0.21 22.34
CA PHE A 416 -4.57 0.82 21.65
C PHE A 416 -4.53 0.54 20.14
N VAL A 417 -3.37 0.76 19.50
CA VAL A 417 -3.18 0.42 18.08
C VAL A 417 -3.29 -1.09 17.84
N ARG A 418 -2.70 -1.92 18.69
CA ARG A 418 -2.72 -3.39 18.55
C ARG A 418 -4.10 -4.02 18.68
N ARG A 419 -5.03 -3.40 19.41
CA ARG A 419 -6.41 -3.89 19.59
C ARG A 419 -7.33 -3.61 18.41
N ARG A 420 -6.90 -2.78 17.47
CA ARG A 420 -7.66 -2.47 16.25
C ARG A 420 -7.46 -3.55 15.18
N PRO A 421 -8.32 -3.60 14.16
CA PRO A 421 -8.05 -4.41 12.98
C PRO A 421 -6.65 -4.13 12.45
N PRO A 422 -5.91 -5.14 11.94
CA PRO A 422 -4.51 -4.98 11.57
C PRO A 422 -4.33 -3.95 10.46
N PHE A 423 -3.36 -3.05 10.64
CA PHE A 423 -2.95 -2.10 9.63
C PHE A 423 -1.92 -2.74 8.69
N ASP A 424 -2.04 -2.48 7.38
CA ASP A 424 -1.08 -2.94 6.36
C ASP A 424 0.18 -2.08 6.34
N ALA A 425 0.03 -0.76 6.58
CA ALA A 425 1.13 0.20 6.62
C ALA A 425 0.90 1.32 7.64
N ALA A 426 1.98 1.90 8.15
CA ALA A 426 1.98 3.12 8.95
C ALA A 426 2.88 4.18 8.32
N ILE A 427 2.39 5.40 8.23
CA ILE A 427 3.11 6.58 7.74
C ILE A 427 3.31 7.54 8.91
N LEU A 428 4.55 7.97 9.14
CA LEU A 428 4.94 8.74 10.31
C LEU A 428 5.35 10.15 9.93
N PHE A 429 4.50 11.12 10.18
CA PHE A 429 4.82 12.55 9.98
C PHE A 429 5.80 13.11 11.02
N PRO A 430 5.67 12.83 12.33
CA PRO A 430 6.67 13.23 13.31
C PRO A 430 7.96 12.42 13.19
N ASN A 431 9.09 13.03 13.56
CA ASN A 431 10.43 12.41 13.49
C ASN A 431 10.91 11.76 14.79
N SER A 432 10.06 11.68 15.82
CA SER A 432 10.44 11.18 17.14
C SER A 432 10.50 9.65 17.22
N LEU A 433 11.36 9.11 18.08
CA LEU A 433 11.42 7.68 18.42
C LEU A 433 10.06 7.18 18.92
N ARG A 434 9.39 7.98 19.77
CA ARG A 434 8.08 7.65 20.33
C ARG A 434 7.04 7.37 19.25
N SER A 435 6.96 8.18 18.19
CA SER A 435 6.00 7.97 17.10
C SER A 435 6.22 6.64 16.36
N ALA A 436 7.47 6.17 16.24
CA ALA A 436 7.77 4.87 15.64
C ALA A 436 7.42 3.70 16.59
N LEU A 437 7.59 3.88 17.88
CA LEU A 437 7.21 2.88 18.90
C LEU A 437 5.69 2.76 19.04
N GLU A 438 4.93 3.85 18.90
CA GLU A 438 3.46 3.84 18.95
C GLU A 438 2.85 2.87 17.92
N VAL A 439 3.53 2.67 16.78
CA VAL A 439 3.11 1.79 15.67
C VAL A 439 3.99 0.54 15.51
N LEU A 440 4.64 0.10 16.58
CA LEU A 440 5.65 -0.97 16.57
C LEU A 440 5.20 -2.24 15.82
N PHE A 441 3.96 -2.66 16.01
CA PHE A 441 3.42 -3.90 15.45
C PHE A 441 2.86 -3.78 14.03
N VAL A 442 2.84 -2.57 13.44
CA VAL A 442 2.46 -2.41 12.04
C VAL A 442 3.61 -2.91 11.15
N PRO A 443 3.35 -3.80 10.19
CA PRO A 443 4.41 -4.49 9.44
C PRO A 443 5.21 -3.57 8.52
N ARG A 444 4.62 -2.51 7.99
CA ARG A 444 5.27 -1.52 7.13
C ARG A 444 5.26 -0.16 7.81
N LYS A 445 6.41 0.42 8.07
CA LYS A 445 6.56 1.74 8.70
C LYS A 445 7.43 2.65 7.83
N VAL A 446 6.86 3.80 7.44
CA VAL A 446 7.49 4.76 6.51
C VAL A 446 7.62 6.12 7.19
N GLY A 447 8.73 6.81 6.98
CA GLY A 447 8.96 8.16 7.47
C GLY A 447 10.41 8.60 7.30
N TYR A 448 10.71 9.83 7.64
CA TYR A 448 12.09 10.32 7.67
C TYR A 448 12.92 9.61 8.73
N ARG A 449 14.24 9.56 8.52
CA ARG A 449 15.18 8.91 9.42
C ARG A 449 15.00 9.35 10.88
N GLY A 450 14.82 10.67 11.12
CA GLY A 450 14.76 11.24 12.46
C GLY A 450 16.02 10.98 13.27
N HIS A 451 15.92 11.29 14.57
CA HIS A 451 16.99 10.98 15.52
C HIS A 451 16.89 9.56 16.01
N THR A 452 17.54 8.63 16.17
CA THR A 452 17.50 7.33 16.90
C THR A 452 16.40 6.32 16.51
N ARG A 453 15.60 6.53 15.44
CA ARG A 453 14.47 5.63 15.10
C ARG A 453 14.61 4.84 13.80
N SER A 454 15.71 5.03 13.05
CA SER A 454 15.89 4.42 11.71
C SER A 454 15.78 2.89 11.70
N TRP A 455 16.19 2.23 12.78
CA TRP A 455 16.10 0.78 12.94
C TRP A 455 14.67 0.24 13.12
N LEU A 456 13.71 1.10 13.50
CA LEU A 456 12.28 0.76 13.59
C LEU A 456 11.54 0.92 12.26
N LEU A 457 12.12 1.66 11.30
CA LEU A 457 11.49 1.93 10.01
C LEU A 457 11.84 0.83 9.00
N ASN A 458 10.86 0.46 8.17
CA ASN A 458 11.06 -0.45 7.05
C ASN A 458 11.38 0.30 5.75
N GLN A 459 11.02 1.59 5.70
CA GLN A 459 11.28 2.50 4.59
C GLN A 459 11.63 3.87 5.14
N ILE A 460 12.80 4.36 4.74
CA ILE A 460 13.31 5.66 5.17
C ILE A 460 13.23 6.60 3.98
N VAL A 461 12.41 7.63 4.11
CA VAL A 461 12.28 8.71 3.12
C VAL A 461 13.59 9.50 3.08
N ARG A 462 14.12 9.74 1.89
CA ARG A 462 15.36 10.47 1.70
C ARG A 462 15.13 11.97 1.76
N GLU A 463 15.90 12.65 2.57
CA GLU A 463 15.97 14.11 2.55
C GLU A 463 16.85 14.58 1.38
N PRO A 464 16.58 15.75 0.77
CA PRO A 464 17.45 16.33 -0.25
C PRO A 464 18.89 16.44 0.26
N ARG A 465 19.87 16.01 -0.54
CA ARG A 465 21.30 15.99 -0.13
C ARG A 465 21.96 17.37 -0.16
N LYS A 466 21.42 18.32 -0.91
CA LYS A 466 21.98 19.67 -1.04
C LYS A 466 21.10 20.66 -0.31
N PRO A 467 21.69 21.64 0.43
CA PRO A 467 20.94 22.79 0.88
C PRO A 467 20.37 23.51 -0.34
N GLY A 468 19.06 23.62 -0.38
CA GLY A 468 18.34 24.41 -1.37
C GLY A 468 17.72 25.65 -0.71
N PRO A 469 16.94 26.45 -1.45
CA PRO A 469 16.10 27.46 -0.84
C PRO A 469 15.16 26.81 0.19
N PRO A 470 14.69 27.55 1.19
CA PRO A 470 13.77 27.06 2.22
C PRO A 470 12.54 26.40 1.55
N GLU A 471 12.35 25.10 1.79
CA GLU A 471 11.24 24.34 1.23
C GLU A 471 10.07 24.32 2.22
N HIS A 472 8.86 24.62 1.74
CA HIS A 472 7.67 24.65 2.57
C HIS A 472 7.41 23.29 3.25
N HIS A 473 7.01 23.32 4.52
CA HIS A 473 6.79 22.08 5.28
C HIS A 473 5.73 21.15 4.66
N ALA A 474 4.75 21.68 3.92
CA ALA A 474 3.79 20.84 3.17
C ALA A 474 4.48 19.93 2.15
N ILE A 475 5.50 20.44 1.45
CA ILE A 475 6.29 19.65 0.47
C ILE A 475 7.02 18.50 1.18
N ARG A 476 7.51 18.73 2.39
CA ARG A 476 8.15 17.69 3.20
C ARG A 476 7.18 16.52 3.50
N PHE A 477 5.90 16.79 3.78
CA PHE A 477 4.88 15.75 3.96
C PHE A 477 4.50 15.08 2.65
N LEU A 478 4.37 15.86 1.56
CA LEU A 478 4.10 15.31 0.22
C LEU A 478 5.21 14.36 -0.24
N ARG A 479 6.47 14.64 0.09
CA ARG A 479 7.62 13.75 -0.22
C ARG A 479 7.49 12.39 0.47
N ILE A 480 6.89 12.33 1.67
CA ILE A 480 6.59 11.03 2.31
C ILE A 480 5.52 10.27 1.51
N ALA A 481 4.47 10.96 1.04
CA ALA A 481 3.44 10.36 0.21
C ALA A 481 4.00 9.88 -1.13
N GLU A 482 4.87 10.68 -1.77
CA GLU A 482 5.58 10.33 -3.00
C GLU A 482 6.41 9.05 -2.84
N ASP A 483 7.19 8.94 -1.75
CA ASP A 483 8.02 7.77 -1.46
C ASP A 483 7.17 6.51 -1.20
N CYS A 484 5.89 6.67 -0.83
CA CYS A 484 4.91 5.58 -0.76
C CYS A 484 4.29 5.24 -2.12
N GLY A 485 4.50 6.05 -3.15
CA GLY A 485 3.98 5.85 -4.51
C GLY A 485 2.78 6.73 -4.88
N ALA A 486 2.48 7.79 -4.10
CA ALA A 486 1.46 8.77 -4.47
C ALA A 486 1.88 9.58 -5.68
N ASP A 487 0.91 9.98 -6.48
CA ASP A 487 1.11 10.93 -7.58
C ASP A 487 1.00 12.35 -7.04
N VAL A 488 2.13 13.05 -6.94
CA VAL A 488 2.23 14.39 -6.38
C VAL A 488 3.23 15.22 -7.18
N ASP A 489 2.96 16.51 -7.30
CA ASP A 489 3.93 17.50 -7.75
C ASP A 489 4.62 18.12 -6.53
N LEU A 490 5.94 18.02 -6.48
CA LEU A 490 6.77 18.64 -5.44
C LEU A 490 7.29 20.02 -5.86
N GLY A 491 7.09 20.45 -7.11
CA GLY A 491 7.50 21.76 -7.63
C GLY A 491 6.54 22.88 -7.28
N GLU A 492 5.28 22.55 -6.97
CA GLU A 492 4.24 23.52 -6.65
C GLU A 492 3.70 23.34 -5.23
N LEU A 493 3.34 24.47 -4.60
CA LEU A 493 2.65 24.43 -3.32
C LEU A 493 1.20 24.01 -3.54
N PRO A 494 0.72 23.02 -2.78
CA PRO A 494 -0.66 22.59 -2.90
C PRO A 494 -1.63 23.66 -2.41
N GLU A 495 -2.75 23.78 -3.09
CA GLU A 495 -3.83 24.69 -2.68
C GLU A 495 -4.93 23.92 -1.93
N PHE A 496 -5.53 24.60 -0.95
CA PHE A 496 -6.79 24.15 -0.38
C PHE A 496 -7.93 24.59 -1.29
N ARG A 497 -8.77 23.62 -1.73
CA ARG A 497 -10.01 23.97 -2.41
C ARG A 497 -10.90 24.74 -1.45
N THR A 498 -11.24 25.94 -1.81
CA THR A 498 -12.13 26.81 -1.01
C THR A 498 -13.55 26.23 -1.07
N PRO A 499 -14.17 25.84 0.05
CA PRO A 499 -15.61 25.64 0.05
C PRO A 499 -16.27 26.96 -0.37
N GLN A 500 -17.18 26.91 -1.33
CA GLN A 500 -17.99 28.11 -1.63
C GLN A 500 -18.84 28.41 -0.39
N SER A 501 -18.50 29.46 0.33
CA SER A 501 -19.31 29.96 1.44
C SER A 501 -20.58 30.61 0.86
N SER A 502 -21.70 29.96 1.07
CA SER A 502 -23.04 30.52 0.75
C SER A 502 -23.57 31.47 1.85
N SER A 503 -22.71 32.06 2.62
CA SER A 503 -23.10 32.91 3.75
C SER A 503 -23.50 34.33 3.27
N THR A 504 -24.79 34.58 3.18
CA THR A 504 -25.43 35.88 3.01
C THR A 504 -25.51 36.68 4.33
N LYS A 505 -24.52 36.57 5.21
CA LYS A 505 -24.55 37.27 6.50
C LYS A 505 -24.18 38.74 6.35
N HIS A 506 -25.14 39.60 6.69
CA HIS A 506 -25.07 41.08 6.64
C HIS A 506 -24.08 41.77 7.64
N ARG A 507 -23.34 41.01 8.47
CA ARG A 507 -22.32 41.55 9.39
C ARG A 507 -20.93 41.18 8.91
N THR A 508 -20.04 42.18 8.86
CA THR A 508 -18.62 41.96 8.57
C THR A 508 -17.90 41.51 9.83
N LEU A 509 -17.91 40.21 10.10
CA LEU A 509 -17.18 39.61 11.22
C LEU A 509 -15.74 39.36 10.79
N LEU A 510 -14.77 39.92 11.51
CA LEU A 510 -13.34 39.70 11.28
C LEU A 510 -12.72 38.97 12.47
N GLY A 511 -11.91 37.95 12.15
CA GLY A 511 -11.14 37.25 13.15
C GLY A 511 -9.79 37.91 13.46
N LEU A 512 -9.37 37.84 14.70
CA LEU A 512 -8.05 38.34 15.13
C LEU A 512 -7.41 37.31 16.08
N CYS A 513 -6.19 36.86 15.75
CA CYS A 513 -5.42 35.94 16.58
C CYS A 513 -4.05 36.55 16.95
N PRO A 514 -3.99 37.31 18.05
CA PRO A 514 -2.77 38.07 18.42
C PRO A 514 -1.72 37.21 19.13
N GLY A 515 -2.06 35.99 19.54
CA GLY A 515 -1.18 35.06 20.22
C GLY A 515 -0.20 34.33 19.29
N ALA A 516 0.81 33.68 19.88
CA ALA A 516 1.67 32.72 19.23
C ALA A 516 2.24 31.76 20.29
N GLU A 517 1.97 30.46 20.16
CA GLU A 517 2.38 29.43 21.13
C GLU A 517 3.92 29.22 21.14
N TYR A 518 4.58 29.45 20.00
CA TYR A 518 6.03 29.27 19.87
C TYR A 518 6.81 30.20 20.80
N GLY A 519 6.41 31.47 20.94
CA GLY A 519 7.04 32.44 21.81
C GLY A 519 6.75 33.90 21.44
N PRO A 520 7.10 34.85 22.31
CA PRO A 520 6.83 36.30 22.11
C PRO A 520 7.51 36.88 20.86
N ALA A 521 8.62 36.30 20.38
CA ALA A 521 9.28 36.78 19.16
C ALA A 521 8.44 36.65 17.88
N LYS A 522 7.36 35.89 17.91
CA LYS A 522 6.38 35.77 16.80
C LYS A 522 5.16 36.69 16.98
N ARG A 523 5.04 37.40 18.08
CA ARG A 523 3.86 38.22 18.40
C ARG A 523 4.07 39.66 17.95
N TRP A 524 3.18 40.16 17.08
CA TRP A 524 3.12 41.58 16.83
C TRP A 524 2.57 42.33 18.05
N LEU A 525 2.77 43.63 18.13
CA LEU A 525 2.45 44.45 19.31
C LEU A 525 0.94 44.51 19.55
N PRO A 526 0.44 44.20 20.77
CA PRO A 526 -1.00 44.19 21.08
C PRO A 526 -1.68 45.52 20.79
N GLU A 527 -0.99 46.68 21.13
CA GLU A 527 -1.48 48.03 20.92
C GLU A 527 -1.73 48.31 19.44
N ARG A 528 -0.86 47.80 18.55
CA ARG A 528 -0.99 47.95 17.10
C ARG A 528 -2.11 47.06 16.53
N PHE A 529 -2.31 45.86 17.03
CA PHE A 529 -3.48 45.06 16.68
C PHE A 529 -4.77 45.81 17.04
N ALA A 530 -4.83 46.39 18.22
CA ALA A 530 -5.98 47.20 18.66
C ALA A 530 -6.19 48.47 17.81
N GLU A 531 -5.12 49.14 17.39
CA GLU A 531 -5.18 50.28 16.47
C GLU A 531 -5.72 49.94 15.10
N VAL A 532 -5.21 48.84 14.52
CA VAL A 532 -5.70 48.33 13.23
C VAL A 532 -7.17 47.97 13.32
N ALA A 533 -7.56 47.24 14.34
CA ALA A 533 -8.94 46.81 14.52
C ALA A 533 -9.90 47.97 14.74
N ALA A 534 -9.50 48.99 15.55
CA ALA A 534 -10.26 50.21 15.74
C ALA A 534 -10.38 51.03 14.44
N SER A 535 -9.30 51.22 13.69
CA SER A 535 -9.29 51.92 12.41
C SER A 535 -10.27 51.30 11.42
N ILE A 536 -10.27 49.96 11.28
CA ILE A 536 -11.18 49.25 10.38
C ILE A 536 -12.63 49.36 10.86
N SER A 537 -12.89 49.21 12.16
CA SER A 537 -14.23 49.35 12.72
C SER A 537 -14.84 50.73 12.63
N ASN A 538 -13.99 51.76 12.68
CA ASN A 538 -14.44 53.16 12.51
C ASN A 538 -14.77 53.50 11.06
N GLY A 539 -14.09 52.89 10.10
CA GLY A 539 -14.35 53.08 8.67
C GLY A 539 -15.37 52.10 8.08
N SER A 540 -15.85 51.14 8.87
CA SER A 540 -16.79 50.10 8.44
C SER A 540 -17.63 49.61 9.62
N ASN A 541 -18.69 48.87 9.37
CA ASN A 541 -19.49 48.21 10.44
C ASN A 541 -18.91 46.86 10.85
N ALA A 542 -17.57 46.73 10.93
CA ALA A 542 -16.88 45.50 11.27
C ALA A 542 -16.89 45.24 12.78
N THR A 543 -17.16 43.98 13.14
CA THR A 543 -17.01 43.47 14.51
C THR A 543 -15.87 42.44 14.52
N TRP A 544 -15.07 42.47 15.56
CA TRP A 544 -13.93 41.59 15.73
C TRP A 544 -14.24 40.43 16.70
N ILE A 545 -13.74 39.26 16.41
CA ILE A 545 -13.72 38.14 17.34
C ILE A 545 -12.27 37.73 17.60
N LEU A 546 -11.87 37.70 18.87
CA LEU A 546 -10.50 37.38 19.27
C LEU A 546 -10.36 35.90 19.55
N PHE A 547 -9.34 35.29 18.95
CA PHE A 547 -8.98 33.89 19.15
C PHE A 547 -7.60 33.76 19.79
N GLY A 548 -7.45 32.76 20.65
CA GLY A 548 -6.17 32.48 21.31
C GLY A 548 -6.31 31.45 22.41
N THR A 549 -5.19 31.05 22.98
CA THR A 549 -5.12 30.15 24.13
C THR A 549 -5.24 30.94 25.44
N LYS A 550 -5.43 30.25 26.56
CA LYS A 550 -5.44 30.87 27.90
C LYS A 550 -4.17 31.72 28.18
N ASN A 551 -3.04 31.35 27.59
CA ASN A 551 -1.78 32.07 27.76
C ASN A 551 -1.77 33.43 27.04
N ASP A 552 -2.74 33.70 26.17
CA ASP A 552 -2.87 34.96 25.43
C ASP A 552 -3.90 35.91 26.06
N ALA A 553 -4.46 35.56 27.23
CA ALA A 553 -5.55 36.29 27.89
C ALA A 553 -5.21 37.81 28.13
N ALA A 554 -4.01 38.11 28.63
CA ALA A 554 -3.60 39.49 28.87
C ALA A 554 -3.54 40.32 27.58
N VAL A 555 -3.05 39.74 26.48
CA VAL A 555 -3.03 40.38 25.16
C VAL A 555 -4.46 40.61 24.65
N GLY A 556 -5.34 39.64 24.84
CA GLY A 556 -6.75 39.74 24.46
C GLY A 556 -7.47 40.85 25.19
N GLU A 557 -7.24 40.96 26.50
CA GLU A 557 -7.86 42.02 27.36
C GLU A 557 -7.43 43.41 26.90
N THR A 558 -6.14 43.62 26.63
CA THR A 558 -5.62 44.91 26.10
C THR A 558 -6.34 45.33 24.82
N ILE A 559 -6.58 44.35 23.89
CA ILE A 559 -7.24 44.65 22.63
C ILE A 559 -8.73 44.88 22.84
N ALA A 560 -9.39 44.00 23.62
CA ALA A 560 -10.84 44.08 23.87
C ALA A 560 -11.25 45.40 24.55
N THR A 561 -10.49 45.84 25.55
CA THR A 561 -10.73 47.12 26.25
C THR A 561 -10.72 48.32 25.29
N LYS A 562 -9.82 48.31 24.29
CA LYS A 562 -9.72 49.40 23.30
C LYS A 562 -10.85 49.39 22.27
N LEU A 563 -11.40 48.20 21.96
CA LEU A 563 -12.44 48.01 20.94
C LEU A 563 -13.87 48.06 21.49
N GLY A 564 -14.06 47.87 22.80
CA GLY A 564 -15.39 47.88 23.45
C GLY A 564 -16.39 46.99 22.75
N ASP A 565 -17.57 47.53 22.43
CA ASP A 565 -18.70 46.80 21.81
C ASP A 565 -18.42 46.24 20.40
N LYS A 566 -17.33 46.65 19.78
CA LYS A 566 -16.88 46.14 18.47
C LYS A 566 -16.05 44.86 18.58
N CYS A 567 -15.93 44.26 19.77
CA CYS A 567 -15.07 43.11 20.04
C CYS A 567 -15.78 42.05 20.87
N VAL A 568 -15.65 40.81 20.44
CA VAL A 568 -16.02 39.59 21.20
C VAL A 568 -14.73 38.86 21.55
N ASN A 569 -14.34 38.86 22.83
CA ASN A 569 -13.15 38.16 23.28
C ASN A 569 -13.44 36.70 23.57
N ARG A 570 -12.93 35.78 22.75
CA ARG A 570 -13.06 34.32 22.87
C ARG A 570 -11.77 33.63 23.29
N ILE A 571 -10.74 34.39 23.64
CA ILE A 571 -9.43 33.88 24.04
C ILE A 571 -9.55 32.96 25.26
N GLY A 572 -9.07 31.71 25.11
CA GLY A 572 -9.10 30.69 26.15
C GLY A 572 -10.48 30.09 26.45
N GLN A 573 -11.53 30.46 25.70
CA GLN A 573 -12.93 30.05 25.92
C GLN A 573 -13.45 29.07 24.88
N THR A 574 -12.71 28.81 23.80
CA THR A 574 -13.16 27.92 22.70
C THR A 574 -12.47 26.56 22.77
N THR A 575 -13.22 25.49 22.48
CA THR A 575 -12.66 24.20 22.03
C THR A 575 -12.19 24.34 20.58
N LEU A 576 -11.48 23.33 20.05
CA LEU A 576 -11.06 23.37 18.64
C LEU A 576 -12.26 23.30 17.68
N GLU A 577 -13.31 22.55 18.04
CA GLU A 577 -14.57 22.51 17.27
C GLU A 577 -15.22 23.89 17.20
N GLN A 578 -15.38 24.57 18.34
CA GLN A 578 -15.95 25.92 18.40
C GLN A 578 -15.08 26.92 17.63
N LEU A 579 -13.76 26.84 17.74
CA LEU A 579 -12.85 27.68 16.95
C LEU A 579 -13.03 27.45 15.43
N ILE A 580 -13.23 26.21 14.99
CA ILE A 580 -13.50 25.89 13.59
C ILE A 580 -14.79 26.56 13.11
N ASP A 581 -15.86 26.46 13.89
CA ASP A 581 -17.16 27.02 13.52
C ASP A 581 -17.14 28.56 13.53
N GLU A 582 -16.58 29.18 14.56
CA GLU A 582 -16.46 30.63 14.65
C GLU A 582 -15.51 31.21 13.58
N LEU A 583 -14.43 30.50 13.20
CA LEU A 583 -13.57 30.92 12.08
C LEU A 583 -14.29 30.89 10.73
N ARG A 584 -15.16 29.92 10.49
CA ARG A 584 -15.97 29.85 9.25
C ARG A 584 -16.91 31.03 9.09
N ASP A 585 -17.33 31.63 10.18
CA ASP A 585 -18.18 32.83 10.18
C ASP A 585 -17.38 34.12 9.92
N CYS A 586 -16.05 34.05 10.01
CA CYS A 586 -15.19 35.20 9.74
C CYS A 586 -14.99 35.41 8.24
N ARG A 587 -15.04 36.67 7.81
CA ARG A 587 -14.76 37.09 6.43
C ARG A 587 -13.26 37.05 6.12
N ALA A 588 -12.44 37.39 7.11
CA ALA A 588 -10.97 37.32 7.06
C ALA A 588 -10.40 37.12 8.46
N LEU A 589 -9.16 36.64 8.55
CA LEU A 589 -8.40 36.52 9.80
C LEU A 589 -7.12 37.34 9.72
N LEU A 590 -6.93 38.25 10.70
CA LEU A 590 -5.64 38.89 10.97
C LEU A 590 -4.91 38.13 12.08
N THR A 591 -3.66 37.72 11.84
CA THR A 591 -2.98 36.82 12.77
C THR A 591 -1.46 36.90 12.69
N ASN A 592 -0.78 36.44 13.72
CA ASN A 592 0.64 36.07 13.65
C ASN A 592 0.84 34.69 12.98
N ASP A 593 2.10 34.27 12.75
CA ASP A 593 2.46 32.93 12.34
C ASP A 593 2.07 31.89 13.40
N THR A 594 0.87 31.31 13.29
CA THR A 594 0.26 30.42 14.29
C THR A 594 -0.46 29.23 13.66
N GLY A 595 -0.84 28.25 14.48
CA GLY A 595 -1.67 27.12 14.04
C GLY A 595 -3.06 27.56 13.53
N THR A 596 -3.63 28.63 14.12
CA THR A 596 -4.92 29.21 13.71
C THR A 596 -4.86 29.82 12.30
N MET A 597 -3.73 30.40 11.91
CA MET A 597 -3.46 30.87 10.55
C MET A 597 -3.68 29.76 9.52
N HIS A 598 -3.07 28.61 9.76
CA HIS A 598 -3.20 27.46 8.86
C HIS A 598 -4.61 26.88 8.87
N LEU A 599 -5.26 26.84 10.04
CA LEU A 599 -6.63 26.35 10.16
C LEU A 599 -7.60 27.23 9.37
N ALA A 600 -7.47 28.55 9.47
CA ALA A 600 -8.27 29.49 8.69
C ALA A 600 -8.08 29.28 7.17
N ALA A 601 -6.83 29.11 6.73
CA ALA A 601 -6.54 28.77 5.33
C ALA A 601 -7.18 27.47 4.88
N LEU A 602 -7.16 26.43 5.71
CA LEU A 602 -7.83 25.14 5.42
C LEU A 602 -9.34 25.31 5.28
N LEU A 603 -9.94 26.18 6.09
CA LEU A 603 -11.38 26.49 6.06
C LEU A 603 -11.77 27.44 4.91
N GLY A 604 -10.81 27.90 4.12
CA GLY A 604 -11.03 28.85 3.02
C GLY A 604 -11.21 30.31 3.46
N VAL A 605 -10.92 30.63 4.73
CA VAL A 605 -10.97 31.99 5.25
C VAL A 605 -9.68 32.72 4.83
N PRO A 606 -9.77 33.89 4.15
CA PRO A 606 -8.62 34.70 3.80
C PRO A 606 -7.83 35.13 5.04
N VAL A 607 -6.50 35.16 4.94
CA VAL A 607 -5.61 35.42 6.07
C VAL A 607 -4.65 36.54 5.75
N VAL A 608 -4.53 37.51 6.68
CA VAL A 608 -3.38 38.42 6.78
C VAL A 608 -2.47 37.90 7.86
N ALA A 609 -1.31 37.41 7.49
CA ALA A 609 -0.35 36.77 8.39
C ALA A 609 0.88 37.64 8.60
N ILE A 610 1.19 37.95 9.86
CA ILE A 610 2.35 38.74 10.25
C ILE A 610 3.49 37.80 10.65
N PHE A 611 4.64 37.99 9.98
CA PHE A 611 5.86 37.21 10.20
C PHE A 611 7.00 38.11 10.68
N GLY A 612 7.73 37.68 11.69
CA GLY A 612 8.90 38.37 12.21
C GLY A 612 10.11 37.46 12.31
N SER A 613 10.21 36.68 13.38
CA SER A 613 11.35 35.80 13.67
C SER A 613 11.44 34.52 12.79
N THR A 614 10.45 34.26 11.97
CA THR A 614 10.35 33.00 11.15
C THR A 614 10.35 33.30 9.66
N GLU A 615 10.60 32.25 8.86
CA GLU A 615 10.69 32.33 7.41
C GLU A 615 9.34 31.93 6.77
N PRO A 616 8.64 32.86 6.08
CA PRO A 616 7.36 32.56 5.44
C PRO A 616 7.42 31.45 4.41
N ASN A 617 8.53 31.30 3.67
CA ASN A 617 8.67 30.22 2.69
C ASN A 617 8.60 28.82 3.30
N LEU A 618 8.85 28.68 4.62
CA LEU A 618 8.71 27.42 5.34
C LEU A 618 7.26 27.15 5.80
N THR A 619 6.51 28.20 6.19
CA THR A 619 5.25 28.02 6.95
C THR A 619 4.15 29.01 6.59
N ARG A 620 4.22 29.73 5.48
CA ARG A 620 3.10 30.60 5.05
C ARG A 620 1.81 29.77 4.88
N PRO A 621 0.62 30.38 5.02
CA PRO A 621 -0.64 29.66 4.79
C PRO A 621 -0.71 29.17 3.34
N LEU A 622 -1.27 27.96 3.14
CA LEU A 622 -1.45 27.38 1.81
C LEU A 622 -2.66 28.01 1.11
N GLY A 623 -2.49 28.37 -0.16
CA GLY A 623 -3.53 29.00 -1.01
C GLY A 623 -3.12 30.41 -1.47
N ILE A 624 -3.92 30.95 -2.41
CA ILE A 624 -3.61 32.24 -3.09
C ILE A 624 -4.30 33.45 -2.46
N ARG A 625 -5.29 33.23 -1.59
CA ARG A 625 -6.12 34.31 -1.00
C ARG A 625 -5.56 34.82 0.31
N HIS A 626 -4.25 34.77 0.51
CA HIS A 626 -3.60 35.16 1.77
C HIS A 626 -2.55 36.21 1.50
N ILE A 627 -2.41 37.17 2.44
CA ILE A 627 -1.37 38.19 2.43
C ILE A 627 -0.40 37.92 3.56
N VAL A 628 0.88 37.82 3.22
CA VAL A 628 1.96 37.67 4.19
C VAL A 628 2.67 39.01 4.33
N LEU A 629 2.67 39.54 5.53
CA LEU A 629 3.36 40.79 5.88
C LEU A 629 4.64 40.46 6.66
N ARG A 630 5.76 40.96 6.18
CA ARG A 630 7.07 40.81 6.80
C ARG A 630 7.93 42.01 6.54
N ARG A 631 8.61 42.46 7.58
CA ARG A 631 9.71 43.42 7.40
C ARG A 631 11.03 42.68 7.36
N HIS A 632 11.77 42.85 6.27
CA HIS A 632 13.08 42.23 6.14
C HIS A 632 14.12 43.04 6.88
N VAL A 633 14.72 42.46 7.90
CA VAL A 633 15.79 43.05 8.70
C VAL A 633 16.96 42.05 8.82
N GLU A 634 18.17 42.50 9.13
CA GLU A 634 19.39 41.71 9.05
C GLU A 634 19.34 40.44 9.95
N CYS A 635 18.65 40.50 11.09
CA CYS A 635 18.51 39.40 12.02
C CYS A 635 17.35 38.48 11.73
N SER A 636 16.50 38.71 10.71
CA SER A 636 15.33 37.90 10.38
C SER A 636 15.55 37.08 9.09
N PRO A 637 15.29 35.76 9.13
CA PRO A 637 14.68 34.95 10.19
C PRO A 637 15.71 34.46 11.23
N CYS A 638 15.47 34.75 12.53
CA CYS A 638 16.35 34.30 13.61
C CYS A 638 15.90 32.99 14.27
N PHE A 639 14.62 32.60 14.12
CA PHE A 639 14.00 31.43 14.74
C PHE A 639 14.08 31.40 16.28
N LEU A 640 14.33 32.55 16.93
CA LEU A 640 14.37 32.65 18.38
C LEU A 640 12.95 32.73 18.96
N ARG A 641 12.78 32.24 20.18
CA ARG A 641 11.51 32.31 20.92
C ARG A 641 11.30 33.71 21.53
N GLU A 642 12.38 34.35 21.93
CA GLU A 642 12.43 35.69 22.51
C GLU A 642 13.43 36.52 21.72
N CYS A 643 13.12 37.81 21.52
CA CYS A 643 14.02 38.70 20.84
C CYS A 643 15.04 39.31 21.85
N PRO A 644 16.34 39.06 21.65
CA PRO A 644 17.37 39.60 22.56
C PRO A 644 17.80 41.04 22.24
N ILE A 645 17.21 41.63 21.19
CA ILE A 645 17.61 42.97 20.68
C ILE A 645 16.43 43.94 20.90
N ASP A 646 15.99 44.61 19.85
CA ASP A 646 15.03 45.71 19.86
C ASP A 646 13.66 45.37 19.23
N PHE A 647 13.49 44.16 18.74
CA PHE A 647 12.25 43.67 18.12
C PHE A 647 11.87 44.41 16.82
N ARG A 648 12.87 44.93 16.08
CA ARG A 648 12.70 45.77 14.87
C ARG A 648 11.86 45.09 13.80
N CYS A 649 12.00 43.77 13.54
CA CYS A 649 11.22 43.02 12.54
C CYS A 649 9.70 43.13 12.73
N MET A 650 9.24 43.36 13.97
CA MET A 650 7.83 43.57 14.31
C MET A 650 7.50 45.06 14.45
N LYS A 651 8.41 45.88 15.02
CA LYS A 651 8.18 47.30 15.24
C LYS A 651 8.16 48.10 13.93
N GLU A 652 8.91 47.73 12.91
CA GLU A 652 8.96 48.46 11.65
C GLU A 652 7.76 48.18 10.73
N LEU A 653 6.93 47.17 11.02
CA LEU A 653 5.66 46.93 10.32
C LEU A 653 4.63 47.93 10.83
N THR A 654 4.15 48.81 9.98
CA THR A 654 3.22 49.87 10.34
C THR A 654 1.77 49.41 10.43
N THR A 655 0.96 50.08 11.27
CA THR A 655 -0.48 49.80 11.37
C THR A 655 -1.21 50.04 10.04
N GLN A 656 -0.79 51.05 9.26
CA GLN A 656 -1.41 51.39 7.98
C GLN A 656 -1.22 50.29 6.93
N GLU A 657 -0.05 49.66 6.88
CA GLU A 657 0.19 48.50 5.98
C GLU A 657 -0.74 47.33 6.31
N VAL A 658 -0.94 47.05 7.60
CA VAL A 658 -1.81 45.96 8.08
C VAL A 658 -3.29 46.29 7.82
N VAL A 659 -3.72 47.55 8.01
CA VAL A 659 -5.08 48.03 7.66
C VAL A 659 -5.34 47.81 6.18
N ASN A 660 -4.43 48.28 5.30
CA ASN A 660 -4.59 48.17 3.86
C ASN A 660 -4.68 46.70 3.41
N ALA A 661 -3.80 45.86 3.94
CA ALA A 661 -3.83 44.40 3.65
C ALA A 661 -5.13 43.73 4.12
N THR A 662 -5.59 44.08 5.35
CA THR A 662 -6.81 43.47 5.90
C THR A 662 -8.06 43.92 5.11
N MET A 663 -8.13 45.19 4.76
CA MET A 663 -9.23 45.72 3.95
C MET A 663 -9.26 45.15 2.53
N SER A 664 -8.10 44.90 1.92
CA SER A 664 -8.04 44.36 0.55
C SER A 664 -8.58 42.93 0.44
N ILE A 665 -8.41 42.08 1.46
CA ILE A 665 -8.88 40.67 1.45
C ILE A 665 -10.27 40.54 2.07
N SER A 666 -10.76 41.52 2.80
CA SER A 666 -12.09 41.50 3.43
C SER A 666 -13.19 42.10 2.53
N ARG A 667 -12.85 42.58 1.34
CA ARG A 667 -13.79 43.00 0.28
C ARG A 667 -14.24 41.75 -0.50
#